data_c4c72dbfb7b8698d7b60681c3bd503c6
#
_entry.id   c4c72dbfb7b8698d7b60681c3bd503c6
#
_cell.length_a   1.000
_cell.length_b   1.000
_cell.length_c   1.000
_cell.angle_alpha   90.00
_cell.angle_beta   90.00
_cell.angle_gamma   90.00
#
_symmetry.space_group_name_H-M   'P 1'
#
loop_
_entity.id
_entity.type
_entity.pdbx_description
1 polymer ?
#
loop_
_entity_poly.entity_id
_entity_poly.type
_entity_poly.pdbx_seq_one_letter_code
_entity_poly.pdbx_strand_id
1 'polypeptide(L)'
;MLPLSRQTLSTVAATAIASLSTNSVAEEAAQSTTLDEISVTATRVEKPLETVPAAVGIVQQQTIQFAEPQLGLDESLTQIPGIFMQNRYNFAQDLRVSIRGFGARSAFGIRGIKVIVDGIPETLPDGQANVDSIDIGSIGNMQVIRGPVSALYGNASGGAILIESEQPPEIPFISVRPTFGADGFQKHQIKLGGQSESFDYLVNLSDMSYDGYRDQSATEQSALNSKFGFDLDGGGRFNTVINYTDSPQADDPGGLTEQLVEDDPTAAWTRNKSLDSGEELEQTRVGFIFENPLGEQGEIRVRNYYVWRDLANRLPIGATGHGIVLDRFAYGGGVQYTHKAPINNHGNRFTIGIDLDRQEDDRKRYLLAGENLGTKIQDQDEQVDNIGLYLQNEYSINEAMELTLGGRYDRLDFEVEDNFLSNGDDSGDRSFSKFSPTLGIRYTPRQDVNLYANLSRSFESPTAVELRDPDGAGFNQDLEPQIATGYEIGVKGALDNRIRYDLALFTMDVTDELVPFEIDDITYYENAGESRRNGLEAQIVFELFDYLITTLAYTYSDFEFDKFIDDNGNDFSGNVIPGVPENLFSADFSYTHPNGIYSQLTALYVDEIYANNANTVTNDAYALADLRIGYTRFFGPWELSPFIGVNNLFDKQYNGNVRINAFGGRYFEPAPDRNIYAGLTLRYDFGG
;
A
#
# COMPACT_ATOMS: atom_id res chain seq x y z
N MET A 1 -25.57 -8.19 15.66
CA MET A 1 -24.87 -7.34 16.64
C MET A 1 -25.62 -6.03 16.78
N LEU A 2 -25.69 -5.41 17.96
CA LEU A 2 -26.53 -4.21 18.20
C LEU A 2 -25.88 -2.99 17.53
N PRO A 3 -26.60 -2.17 16.75
CA PRO A 3 -26.04 -0.94 16.17
C PRO A 3 -25.81 0.10 17.27
N LEU A 4 -24.58 0.58 17.42
CA LEU A 4 -24.23 1.72 18.26
C LEU A 4 -24.76 3.00 17.60
N SER A 5 -25.75 3.62 18.20
CA SER A 5 -26.38 4.82 17.67
C SER A 5 -25.44 6.05 17.74
N ARG A 6 -25.42 6.85 16.67
CA ARG A 6 -24.64 8.10 16.48
C ARG A 6 -24.73 9.17 17.59
N GLN A 7 -25.51 8.98 18.65
CA GLN A 7 -25.74 10.01 19.67
C GLN A 7 -24.83 10.00 20.90
N THR A 8 -23.90 9.04 21.01
CA THR A 8 -23.11 8.85 22.26
C THR A 8 -21.69 9.47 22.23
N LEU A 9 -21.19 9.91 21.11
CA LEU A 9 -19.82 10.46 21.02
C LEU A 9 -19.70 11.99 21.19
N SER A 10 -20.77 12.74 21.09
CA SER A 10 -20.73 14.22 21.13
C SER A 10 -20.79 14.86 22.52
N THR A 11 -20.88 14.11 23.63
CA THR A 11 -21.16 14.67 24.94
C THR A 11 -20.02 14.59 25.99
N VAL A 12 -18.85 14.07 25.67
CA VAL A 12 -17.75 13.87 26.63
C VAL A 12 -16.67 14.98 26.64
N ALA A 13 -16.72 15.94 25.73
CA ALA A 13 -15.62 16.91 25.50
C ALA A 13 -15.64 18.21 26.32
N ALA A 14 -16.54 18.40 27.29
CA ALA A 14 -16.73 19.72 27.89
C ALA A 14 -16.74 19.75 29.43
N THR A 15 -15.73 19.24 30.16
CA THR A 15 -15.54 19.68 31.57
C THR A 15 -14.18 19.26 32.13
N ALA A 16 -13.09 19.95 31.87
CA ALA A 16 -11.88 19.94 32.70
C ALA A 16 -10.92 21.09 32.32
N ILE A 17 -11.20 22.30 32.77
CA ILE A 17 -10.17 23.35 32.82
C ILE A 17 -10.25 23.98 34.21
N ALA A 18 -9.26 23.67 35.07
CA ALA A 18 -8.77 24.59 36.10
C ALA A 18 -7.62 23.98 36.92
N SER A 19 -6.59 24.76 37.03
CA SER A 19 -5.42 24.76 37.94
C SER A 19 -4.09 24.22 37.36
N LEU A 20 -3.27 25.14 36.86
CA LEU A 20 -1.87 24.94 36.46
C LEU A 20 -0.96 25.52 37.51
N SER A 21 -0.11 24.69 38.07
CA SER A 21 1.10 25.11 38.77
C SER A 21 2.32 24.69 37.92
N THR A 22 3.15 25.66 37.59
CA THR A 22 4.35 25.54 36.74
C THR A 22 5.53 24.93 37.50
N ASN A 23 6.04 23.81 37.03
CA ASN A 23 7.45 23.44 37.22
C ASN A 23 8.04 22.93 35.89
N SER A 24 9.17 23.50 35.53
CA SER A 24 9.89 23.26 34.31
C SER A 24 10.63 21.91 34.32
N VAL A 25 10.28 20.99 33.45
CA VAL A 25 11.19 19.96 33.00
C VAL A 25 11.20 20.08 31.46
N ALA A 26 12.13 20.88 30.98
CA ALA A 26 12.42 21.06 29.57
C ALA A 26 13.91 20.72 29.39
N GLU A 27 14.27 19.45 29.33
CA GLU A 27 15.61 19.04 28.98
C GLU A 27 15.70 17.55 28.58
N GLU A 28 14.93 17.14 27.53
CA GLU A 28 15.21 15.86 26.86
C GLU A 28 14.58 15.74 25.44
N ALA A 29 14.50 16.84 24.72
CA ALA A 29 14.10 16.82 23.32
C ALA A 29 15.12 17.49 22.40
N ALA A 30 16.41 17.40 22.72
CA ALA A 30 17.46 17.64 21.78
C ALA A 30 17.92 16.29 21.20
N GLN A 31 17.06 15.63 20.40
CA GLN A 31 17.52 14.54 19.58
C GLN A 31 18.58 15.09 18.61
N SER A 32 19.77 14.52 18.70
CA SER A 32 20.85 14.74 17.75
C SER A 32 20.30 14.52 16.34
N THR A 33 20.58 15.45 15.44
CA THR A 33 20.23 15.38 14.01
C THR A 33 21.05 14.35 13.23
N THR A 34 21.62 13.35 13.90
CA THR A 34 22.29 12.22 13.23
C THR A 34 21.26 11.25 12.68
N LEU A 35 21.45 10.83 11.42
CA LEU A 35 20.66 9.77 10.83
C LEU A 35 21.00 8.43 11.51
N ASP A 36 20.10 7.95 12.35
CA ASP A 36 20.29 6.69 13.08
C ASP A 36 20.35 5.49 12.11
N GLU A 37 21.00 4.42 12.56
CA GLU A 37 20.96 3.14 11.83
C GLU A 37 19.50 2.64 11.75
N ILE A 38 19.04 2.31 10.55
CA ILE A 38 17.69 1.82 10.33
C ILE A 38 17.73 0.32 10.10
N SER A 39 16.97 -0.44 10.90
CA SER A 39 16.68 -1.85 10.67
C SER A 39 15.40 -2.01 9.85
N VAL A 40 15.38 -3.01 8.97
CA VAL A 40 14.20 -3.39 8.17
C VAL A 40 13.91 -4.88 8.34
N THR A 41 12.64 -5.24 8.29
CA THR A 41 12.12 -6.61 8.38
C THR A 41 11.67 -7.14 7.01
N ALA A 42 11.78 -6.30 5.99
CA ALA A 42 11.29 -6.55 4.64
C ALA A 42 11.84 -7.81 3.95
N THR A 43 12.96 -8.36 4.44
CA THR A 43 13.51 -9.65 3.97
C THR A 43 13.07 -10.85 4.82
N ARG A 44 11.95 -10.75 5.55
CA ARG A 44 11.43 -11.73 6.54
C ARG A 44 12.30 -11.93 7.77
N VAL A 45 13.43 -11.26 7.86
CA VAL A 45 14.34 -11.22 9.02
C VAL A 45 14.84 -9.81 9.21
N GLU A 46 15.01 -9.40 10.46
CA GLU A 46 15.52 -8.08 10.77
C GLU A 46 17.01 -7.96 10.41
N LYS A 47 17.36 -6.86 9.71
CA LYS A 47 18.74 -6.51 9.35
C LYS A 47 18.87 -5.00 9.03
N PRO A 48 20.08 -4.42 9.13
CA PRO A 48 20.31 -3.03 8.73
C PRO A 48 19.94 -2.81 7.25
N LEU A 49 19.26 -1.68 6.97
CA LEU A 49 18.79 -1.30 5.64
C LEU A 49 19.91 -1.35 4.59
N GLU A 50 21.09 -0.84 4.93
CA GLU A 50 22.25 -0.76 4.05
C GLU A 50 22.80 -2.12 3.67
N THR A 51 22.46 -3.19 4.42
CA THR A 51 23.00 -4.54 4.18
C THR A 51 22.07 -5.43 3.33
N VAL A 52 20.86 -4.95 3.00
CA VAL A 52 19.93 -5.71 2.16
C VAL A 52 20.39 -5.66 0.70
N PRO A 53 20.60 -6.79 -0.01
CA PRO A 53 21.03 -6.81 -1.41
C PRO A 53 19.86 -6.61 -2.40
N ALA A 54 19.03 -5.59 -2.16
CA ALA A 54 17.88 -5.19 -2.97
C ALA A 54 17.55 -3.71 -2.72
N ALA A 55 16.85 -3.07 -3.64
CA ALA A 55 16.33 -1.72 -3.46
C ALA A 55 15.21 -1.72 -2.41
N VAL A 56 15.47 -1.12 -1.23
CA VAL A 56 14.53 -1.03 -0.12
C VAL A 56 14.43 0.40 0.34
N GLY A 57 13.21 0.95 0.39
CA GLY A 57 12.91 2.26 0.98
C GLY A 57 12.19 2.12 2.31
N ILE A 58 12.28 3.13 3.15
CA ILE A 58 11.53 3.21 4.42
C ILE A 58 11.04 4.63 4.66
N VAL A 59 9.79 4.73 5.16
CA VAL A 59 9.22 5.96 5.69
C VAL A 59 8.90 5.74 7.16
N GLN A 60 9.35 6.63 8.03
CA GLN A 60 9.19 6.53 9.47
C GLN A 60 7.95 7.29 9.97
N GLN A 61 7.48 6.94 11.17
CA GLN A 61 6.32 7.50 11.85
C GLN A 61 6.25 9.02 11.77
N GLN A 62 7.38 9.70 11.99
CA GLN A 62 7.42 11.16 12.01
C GLN A 62 6.94 11.77 10.67
N THR A 63 7.35 11.21 9.55
CA THR A 63 6.90 11.65 8.22
C THR A 63 5.43 11.29 7.98
N ILE A 64 4.98 10.12 8.45
CA ILE A 64 3.63 9.60 8.21
C ILE A 64 2.55 10.36 9.01
N GLN A 65 2.88 10.78 10.23
CA GLN A 65 1.88 11.30 11.17
C GLN A 65 1.93 12.82 11.38
N PHE A 66 3.07 13.48 11.06
CA PHE A 66 3.23 14.90 11.31
C PHE A 66 2.39 15.77 10.38
N ALA A 67 1.40 16.44 10.96
CA ALA A 67 0.56 17.43 10.30
C ALA A 67 -0.07 16.94 8.98
N GLU A 68 -0.19 15.62 8.79
CA GLU A 68 -0.85 15.01 7.64
C GLU A 68 -2.35 14.95 7.85
N PRO A 69 -3.18 15.12 6.80
CA PRO A 69 -4.61 14.83 6.88
C PRO A 69 -4.89 13.35 7.08
N GLN A 70 -3.98 12.46 6.65
CA GLN A 70 -4.07 11.00 6.75
C GLN A 70 -5.24 10.43 5.93
N LEU A 71 -5.29 10.81 4.66
CA LEU A 71 -6.25 10.32 3.67
C LEU A 71 -5.80 9.02 3.02
N GLY A 72 -4.51 8.91 2.62
CA GLY A 72 -3.98 7.77 1.88
C GLY A 72 -2.49 7.52 2.15
N LEU A 73 -2.03 6.30 1.82
CA LEU A 73 -0.62 5.90 1.97
C LEU A 73 0.33 6.73 1.08
N ASP A 74 -0.18 7.26 -0.01
CA ASP A 74 0.57 8.06 -0.99
C ASP A 74 1.07 9.40 -0.42
N GLU A 75 0.45 9.93 0.65
CA GLU A 75 0.91 11.15 1.32
C GLU A 75 2.37 11.07 1.78
N SER A 76 2.84 9.85 2.11
CA SER A 76 4.18 9.62 2.65
C SER A 76 5.08 8.78 1.74
N LEU A 77 4.51 7.84 0.97
CA LEU A 77 5.30 6.89 0.16
C LEU A 77 5.91 7.54 -1.10
N THR A 78 5.48 8.74 -1.51
CA THR A 78 6.08 9.49 -2.63
C THR A 78 7.56 9.82 -2.44
N GLN A 79 8.10 9.72 -1.22
CA GLN A 79 9.52 9.89 -0.93
C GLN A 79 10.40 8.69 -1.32
N ILE A 80 9.79 7.56 -1.67
CA ILE A 80 10.50 6.34 -2.08
C ILE A 80 10.53 6.29 -3.60
N PRO A 81 11.72 6.28 -4.25
CA PRO A 81 11.80 6.17 -5.71
C PRO A 81 11.23 4.82 -6.19
N GLY A 82 10.79 4.76 -7.45
CA GLY A 82 10.23 3.55 -8.06
C GLY A 82 8.76 3.28 -7.72
N ILE A 83 8.14 4.11 -6.87
CA ILE A 83 6.72 4.02 -6.52
C ILE A 83 5.98 5.19 -7.17
N PHE A 84 4.91 4.88 -7.87
CA PHE A 84 3.97 5.87 -8.39
C PHE A 84 2.56 5.53 -7.93
N MET A 85 1.86 6.50 -7.35
CA MET A 85 0.52 6.31 -6.80
C MET A 85 -0.44 7.35 -7.35
N GLN A 86 -1.67 6.91 -7.59
CA GLN A 86 -2.76 7.72 -8.11
C GLN A 86 -4.06 7.40 -7.37
N ASN A 87 -5.08 8.20 -7.58
CA ASN A 87 -6.45 7.96 -7.11
C ASN A 87 -6.70 8.23 -5.61
N ARG A 88 -5.99 9.18 -5.00
CA ARG A 88 -6.17 9.55 -3.58
C ARG A 88 -7.61 9.96 -3.21
N TYR A 89 -8.33 10.59 -4.13
CA TYR A 89 -9.58 11.29 -3.84
C TYR A 89 -10.84 10.57 -4.35
N ASN A 90 -10.71 9.36 -4.87
CA ASN A 90 -11.85 8.51 -5.23
C ASN A 90 -11.84 7.27 -4.32
N PHE A 91 -12.57 7.34 -3.22
CA PHE A 91 -12.56 6.32 -2.18
C PHE A 91 -13.35 5.05 -2.57
N ALA A 92 -14.16 5.10 -3.62
CA ALA A 92 -14.85 3.93 -4.18
C ALA A 92 -13.96 3.08 -5.11
N GLN A 93 -12.76 3.57 -5.40
CA GLN A 93 -11.79 2.93 -6.29
C GLN A 93 -10.45 2.93 -5.57
N ASP A 94 -10.00 1.89 -4.99
CA ASP A 94 -8.73 1.82 -4.25
C ASP A 94 -7.61 2.72 -4.79
N LEU A 95 -6.70 3.12 -3.91
CA LEU A 95 -5.46 3.77 -4.28
C LEU A 95 -4.72 2.89 -5.32
N ARG A 96 -4.45 3.44 -6.51
CA ARG A 96 -3.64 2.75 -7.51
C ARG A 96 -2.17 2.86 -7.14
N VAL A 97 -1.53 1.75 -6.88
CA VAL A 97 -0.10 1.67 -6.55
C VAL A 97 0.64 0.98 -7.67
N SER A 98 1.67 1.63 -8.18
CA SER A 98 2.59 1.06 -9.17
C SER A 98 4.00 1.04 -8.62
N ILE A 99 4.67 -0.11 -8.71
CA ILE A 99 6.09 -0.26 -8.45
C ILE A 99 6.74 -0.86 -9.68
N ARG A 100 7.66 -0.11 -10.32
CA ARG A 100 8.33 -0.51 -11.57
C ARG A 100 7.34 -0.93 -12.66
N GLY A 101 6.19 -0.23 -12.75
CA GLY A 101 5.13 -0.46 -13.72
C GLY A 101 4.16 -1.60 -13.38
N PHE A 102 4.44 -2.46 -12.38
CA PHE A 102 3.45 -3.42 -11.88
C PHE A 102 2.38 -2.68 -11.06
N GLY A 103 1.12 -3.07 -11.24
CA GLY A 103 -0.03 -2.41 -10.64
C GLY A 103 -0.61 -1.24 -11.45
N ALA A 104 0.12 -0.65 -12.41
CA ALA A 104 -0.36 0.47 -13.21
C ALA A 104 -1.63 0.15 -14.03
N ARG A 105 -1.77 -1.10 -14.51
CA ARG A 105 -2.91 -1.58 -15.32
C ARG A 105 -4.17 -1.85 -14.51
N SER A 106 -4.08 -1.93 -13.19
CA SER A 106 -5.22 -2.30 -12.35
C SER A 106 -6.35 -1.30 -12.44
N ALA A 107 -7.53 -1.77 -12.78
CA ALA A 107 -8.74 -0.95 -12.80
C ALA A 107 -9.30 -0.75 -11.38
N PHE A 108 -9.05 -1.70 -10.48
CA PHE A 108 -9.45 -1.69 -9.08
C PHE A 108 -8.49 -2.58 -8.26
N GLY A 109 -8.27 -2.22 -7.00
CA GLY A 109 -7.33 -2.89 -6.11
C GLY A 109 -5.87 -2.79 -6.58
N ILE A 110 -4.96 -3.35 -5.81
CA ILE A 110 -3.52 -3.37 -6.09
C ILE A 110 -3.15 -4.75 -6.60
N ARG A 111 -2.41 -4.82 -7.73
CA ARG A 111 -2.00 -6.05 -8.40
C ARG A 111 -0.48 -6.14 -8.50
N GLY A 112 0.05 -7.37 -8.36
CA GLY A 112 1.48 -7.63 -8.49
C GLY A 112 2.36 -7.07 -7.36
N ILE A 113 1.78 -6.50 -6.32
CA ILE A 113 2.46 -5.94 -5.16
C ILE A 113 1.89 -6.57 -3.89
N LYS A 114 2.75 -7.12 -3.04
CA LYS A 114 2.34 -7.69 -1.76
C LYS A 114 2.23 -6.61 -0.70
N VAL A 115 1.06 -6.44 -0.10
CA VAL A 115 0.83 -5.53 1.04
C VAL A 115 0.67 -6.36 2.31
N ILE A 116 1.42 -6.00 3.35
CA ILE A 116 1.43 -6.71 4.64
C ILE A 116 1.35 -5.67 5.75
N VAL A 117 0.43 -5.83 6.69
CA VAL A 117 0.28 -4.94 7.85
C VAL A 117 0.46 -5.74 9.13
N ASP A 118 1.41 -5.34 9.98
CA ASP A 118 1.78 -6.03 11.21
C ASP A 118 2.07 -7.54 10.99
N GLY A 119 2.68 -7.88 9.85
CA GLY A 119 3.00 -9.26 9.49
C GLY A 119 1.83 -10.07 8.92
N ILE A 120 0.63 -9.50 8.79
CA ILE A 120 -0.58 -10.12 8.26
C ILE A 120 -0.81 -9.61 6.83
N PRO A 121 -1.05 -10.49 5.83
CA PRO A 121 -1.32 -10.04 4.46
C PRO A 121 -2.62 -9.25 4.34
N GLU A 122 -2.56 -8.10 3.65
CA GLU A 122 -3.70 -7.43 3.02
C GLU A 122 -3.91 -7.97 1.60
N THR A 123 -2.83 -8.37 0.94
CA THR A 123 -2.95 -9.07 -0.34
C THR A 123 -3.51 -10.46 -0.10
N LEU A 124 -4.67 -10.72 -0.66
CA LEU A 124 -5.41 -11.96 -0.54
C LEU A 124 -4.80 -13.10 -1.38
N PRO A 125 -5.26 -14.35 -1.22
CA PRO A 125 -4.76 -15.50 -1.98
C PRO A 125 -4.83 -15.34 -3.50
N ASP A 126 -5.85 -14.65 -4.04
CA ASP A 126 -5.98 -14.34 -5.46
C ASP A 126 -4.97 -13.31 -5.99
N GLY A 127 -4.16 -12.72 -5.10
CA GLY A 127 -3.13 -11.74 -5.43
C GLY A 127 -3.61 -10.29 -5.49
N GLN A 128 -4.87 -10.00 -5.17
CA GLN A 128 -5.40 -8.65 -5.06
C GLN A 128 -5.19 -8.10 -3.65
N ALA A 129 -4.75 -6.85 -3.53
CA ALA A 129 -4.72 -6.13 -2.26
C ALA A 129 -5.64 -4.90 -2.31
N ASN A 130 -6.21 -4.56 -1.16
CA ASN A 130 -6.94 -3.34 -0.91
C ASN A 130 -6.23 -2.59 0.23
N VAL A 131 -6.26 -1.27 0.21
CA VAL A 131 -5.62 -0.43 1.25
C VAL A 131 -6.60 0.52 1.93
N ASP A 132 -7.86 0.45 1.57
CA ASP A 132 -9.00 1.20 2.10
C ASP A 132 -9.25 0.98 3.60
N SER A 133 -8.89 -0.20 4.13
CA SER A 133 -9.02 -0.58 5.54
C SER A 133 -7.81 -0.24 6.41
N ILE A 134 -6.74 0.36 5.85
CA ILE A 134 -5.51 0.67 6.58
C ILE A 134 -5.62 2.02 7.27
N ASP A 135 -5.61 2.02 8.60
CA ASP A 135 -5.61 3.25 9.40
C ASP A 135 -4.21 3.86 9.49
N ILE A 136 -4.00 4.98 8.79
CA ILE A 136 -2.71 5.70 8.73
C ILE A 136 -2.32 6.28 10.07
N GLY A 137 -3.30 6.62 10.91
CA GLY A 137 -3.08 7.25 12.22
C GLY A 137 -2.34 6.38 13.23
N SER A 138 -2.20 5.09 13.00
CA SER A 138 -1.48 4.15 13.87
C SER A 138 -0.17 3.61 13.26
N ILE A 139 0.20 4.02 12.05
CA ILE A 139 1.41 3.52 11.37
C ILE A 139 2.68 4.08 12.01
N GLY A 140 3.60 3.19 12.37
CA GLY A 140 4.94 3.51 12.87
C GLY A 140 5.99 3.57 11.76
N ASN A 141 5.95 2.66 10.81
CA ASN A 141 6.81 2.72 9.62
C ASN A 141 6.18 1.98 8.43
N MET A 142 6.63 2.37 7.24
CA MET A 142 6.34 1.66 5.99
C MET A 142 7.65 1.33 5.29
N GLN A 143 7.85 0.06 4.96
CA GLN A 143 9.02 -0.46 4.26
C GLN A 143 8.58 -0.94 2.88
N VAL A 144 9.34 -0.61 1.84
CA VAL A 144 9.03 -1.03 0.48
C VAL A 144 10.23 -1.70 -0.14
N ILE A 145 10.08 -2.97 -0.51
CA ILE A 145 11.02 -3.67 -1.39
C ILE A 145 10.53 -3.48 -2.82
N ARG A 146 11.41 -3.03 -3.70
CA ARG A 146 11.11 -2.77 -5.11
C ARG A 146 11.67 -3.87 -6.00
N GLY A 147 10.88 -4.30 -6.99
CA GLY A 147 11.22 -5.36 -7.92
C GLY A 147 10.77 -6.75 -7.49
N PRO A 148 11.14 -7.79 -8.25
CA PRO A 148 10.64 -9.15 -8.09
C PRO A 148 10.99 -9.76 -6.73
N VAL A 149 9.99 -9.97 -5.85
CA VAL A 149 10.18 -10.51 -4.49
C VAL A 149 9.39 -11.79 -4.21
N SER A 150 8.90 -12.45 -5.27
CA SER A 150 8.12 -13.69 -5.13
C SER A 150 8.87 -14.81 -4.39
N ALA A 151 10.20 -14.82 -4.42
CA ALA A 151 11.00 -15.76 -3.63
C ALA A 151 10.73 -15.69 -2.11
N LEU A 152 10.22 -14.57 -1.62
CA LEU A 152 9.84 -14.39 -0.22
C LEU A 152 8.31 -14.36 -0.03
N TYR A 153 7.57 -13.72 -0.94
CA TYR A 153 6.19 -13.31 -0.71
C TYR A 153 5.15 -13.93 -1.66
N GLY A 154 5.59 -14.78 -2.62
CA GLY A 154 4.70 -15.40 -3.61
C GLY A 154 4.29 -14.42 -4.69
N ASN A 155 3.00 -14.29 -4.98
CA ASN A 155 2.43 -13.42 -6.01
C ASN A 155 2.81 -11.93 -5.78
N ALA A 156 4.02 -11.52 -6.23
CA ALA A 156 4.61 -10.21 -5.96
C ALA A 156 5.72 -9.85 -6.98
N SER A 157 5.33 -9.45 -8.19
CA SER A 157 6.26 -9.11 -9.28
C SER A 157 6.84 -7.70 -9.17
N GLY A 158 6.04 -6.73 -8.70
CA GLY A 158 6.47 -5.33 -8.53
C GLY A 158 7.23 -5.09 -7.23
N GLY A 159 6.92 -5.83 -6.17
CA GLY A 159 7.53 -5.62 -4.88
C GLY A 159 6.62 -5.96 -3.69
N ALA A 160 7.01 -5.46 -2.52
CA ALA A 160 6.20 -5.59 -1.31
C ALA A 160 6.21 -4.31 -0.49
N ILE A 161 5.05 -3.96 0.08
CA ILE A 161 4.86 -2.87 1.04
C ILE A 161 4.55 -3.49 2.39
N LEU A 162 5.43 -3.27 3.37
CA LEU A 162 5.26 -3.73 4.73
C LEU A 162 4.97 -2.53 5.61
N ILE A 163 3.87 -2.61 6.34
CA ILE A 163 3.38 -1.57 7.23
C ILE A 163 3.41 -2.12 8.65
N GLU A 164 4.03 -1.39 9.55
CA GLU A 164 4.08 -1.75 10.95
C GLU A 164 3.42 -0.65 11.78
N SER A 165 2.51 -1.03 12.68
CA SER A 165 1.95 -0.11 13.66
C SER A 165 3.04 0.42 14.59
N GLU A 166 2.86 1.64 15.09
CA GLU A 166 3.77 2.25 16.05
C GLU A 166 3.95 1.39 17.30
N GLN A 167 5.13 1.50 17.89
CA GLN A 167 5.42 0.80 19.15
C GLN A 167 4.82 1.58 20.32
N PRO A 168 4.07 0.91 21.21
CA PRO A 168 3.54 1.55 22.40
C PRO A 168 4.68 2.09 23.28
N PRO A 169 4.57 3.34 23.80
CA PRO A 169 5.60 3.90 24.68
C PRO A 169 5.53 3.30 26.08
N GLU A 170 6.66 3.40 26.81
CA GLU A 170 6.73 2.96 28.24
C GLU A 170 5.71 3.69 29.12
N ILE A 171 5.51 4.99 28.87
CA ILE A 171 4.54 5.81 29.60
C ILE A 171 3.18 5.69 28.90
N PRO A 172 2.15 5.14 29.56
CA PRO A 172 0.83 5.09 28.98
C PRO A 172 0.28 6.48 28.64
N PHE A 173 -0.42 6.58 27.52
CA PHE A 173 -0.98 7.84 27.06
C PHE A 173 -2.39 7.70 26.49
N ILE A 174 -3.07 8.84 26.40
CA ILE A 174 -4.24 9.04 25.56
C ILE A 174 -4.03 10.30 24.72
N SER A 175 -4.39 10.26 23.43
CA SER A 175 -4.40 11.44 22.58
C SER A 175 -5.70 11.57 21.79
N VAL A 176 -6.07 12.82 21.49
CA VAL A 176 -7.18 13.14 20.59
C VAL A 176 -6.65 14.04 19.49
N ARG A 177 -7.11 13.80 18.25
CA ARG A 177 -6.68 14.58 17.08
C ARG A 177 -7.85 14.87 16.16
N PRO A 178 -8.57 16.01 16.34
CA PRO A 178 -9.47 16.55 15.35
C PRO A 178 -8.70 17.23 14.22
N THR A 179 -9.09 16.97 12.97
CA THR A 179 -8.58 17.61 11.76
C THR A 179 -9.75 18.06 10.91
N PHE A 180 -9.69 19.25 10.35
CA PHE A 180 -10.71 19.84 9.49
C PHE A 180 -10.06 20.42 8.25
N GLY A 181 -10.71 20.34 7.10
CA GLY A 181 -10.17 20.83 5.84
C GLY A 181 -11.22 21.34 4.87
N ALA A 182 -10.77 21.69 3.67
CA ALA A 182 -11.63 22.07 2.57
C ALA A 182 -12.56 20.92 2.16
N ASP A 183 -13.56 21.21 1.34
CA ASP A 183 -14.51 20.26 0.76
C ASP A 183 -15.20 19.38 1.82
N GLY A 184 -15.52 19.96 2.98
CA GLY A 184 -16.19 19.28 4.09
C GLY A 184 -15.33 18.25 4.85
N PHE A 185 -14.02 18.18 4.61
CA PHE A 185 -13.15 17.21 5.28
C PHE A 185 -13.14 17.37 6.80
N GLN A 186 -13.42 16.28 7.50
CA GLN A 186 -13.32 16.15 8.94
C GLN A 186 -12.78 14.77 9.29
N LYS A 187 -11.78 14.70 10.19
CA LYS A 187 -11.30 13.44 10.77
C LYS A 187 -11.09 13.61 12.27
N HIS A 188 -11.62 12.68 13.04
CA HIS A 188 -11.49 12.64 14.49
C HIS A 188 -10.81 11.36 14.90
N GLN A 189 -9.74 11.45 15.68
CA GLN A 189 -8.99 10.30 16.15
C GLN A 189 -8.87 10.30 17.67
N ILE A 190 -8.93 9.11 18.27
CA ILE A 190 -8.60 8.85 19.67
C ILE A 190 -7.62 7.71 19.69
N LYS A 191 -6.42 7.97 20.20
CA LYS A 191 -5.36 6.96 20.32
C LYS A 191 -4.99 6.78 21.79
N LEU A 192 -4.80 5.54 22.18
CA LEU A 192 -4.29 5.17 23.51
C LEU A 192 -3.26 4.04 23.37
N GLY A 193 -2.24 4.10 24.19
CA GLY A 193 -1.18 3.09 24.17
C GLY A 193 -0.35 3.14 25.44
N GLY A 194 0.41 2.08 25.65
CA GLY A 194 1.31 1.96 26.80
C GLY A 194 1.84 0.56 26.92
N GLN A 195 2.85 0.41 27.78
CA GLN A 195 3.42 -0.90 28.09
C GLN A 195 3.61 -1.10 29.60
N SER A 196 3.66 -2.34 30.00
CA SER A 196 4.05 -2.81 31.32
C SER A 196 5.16 -3.87 31.17
N GLU A 197 5.59 -4.51 32.26
CA GLU A 197 6.70 -5.48 32.22
C GLU A 197 6.51 -6.64 31.21
N SER A 198 5.29 -7.06 30.93
CA SER A 198 5.00 -8.21 30.05
C SER A 198 3.84 -7.99 29.09
N PHE A 199 3.29 -6.78 29.02
CA PHE A 199 2.13 -6.47 28.20
C PHE A 199 2.22 -5.07 27.63
N ASP A 200 1.98 -4.94 26.35
CA ASP A 200 1.85 -3.66 25.68
C ASP A 200 0.57 -3.60 24.83
N TYR A 201 0.09 -2.39 24.58
CA TYR A 201 -1.11 -2.18 23.79
C TYR A 201 -1.08 -0.84 23.06
N LEU A 202 -1.66 -0.85 21.88
CA LEU A 202 -1.99 0.33 21.08
C LEU A 202 -3.42 0.17 20.57
N VAL A 203 -4.24 1.21 20.72
CA VAL A 203 -5.60 1.25 20.16
C VAL A 203 -5.79 2.61 19.53
N ASN A 204 -6.21 2.65 18.28
CA ASN A 204 -6.62 3.85 17.56
C ASN A 204 -8.05 3.70 17.05
N LEU A 205 -8.86 4.72 17.32
CA LEU A 205 -10.21 4.88 16.80
C LEU A 205 -10.23 6.11 15.92
N SER A 206 -10.75 6.01 14.73
CA SER A 206 -10.92 7.16 13.84
C SER A 206 -12.30 7.17 13.20
N ASP A 207 -12.78 8.38 12.93
CA ASP A 207 -14.00 8.66 12.20
C ASP A 207 -13.71 9.79 11.22
N MET A 208 -14.02 9.58 9.95
CA MET A 208 -13.74 10.50 8.86
C MET A 208 -14.99 10.73 8.03
N SER A 209 -15.21 11.98 7.64
CA SER A 209 -16.16 12.36 6.60
C SER A 209 -15.52 13.38 5.66
N TYR A 210 -15.84 13.27 4.38
CA TYR A 210 -15.34 14.16 3.33
C TYR A 210 -16.40 14.29 2.24
N ASP A 211 -16.86 15.52 1.97
CA ASP A 211 -17.87 15.75 0.91
C ASP A 211 -17.26 15.56 -0.49
N GLY A 212 -15.91 15.72 -0.59
CA GLY A 212 -15.16 15.55 -1.83
C GLY A 212 -15.10 16.79 -2.71
N TYR A 213 -14.07 16.86 -3.56
CA TYR A 213 -13.84 17.98 -4.50
C TYR A 213 -14.81 17.94 -5.69
N ARG A 214 -15.12 16.74 -6.18
CA ARG A 214 -16.00 16.52 -7.33
C ARG A 214 -17.42 16.23 -6.87
N ASP A 215 -18.40 16.51 -7.72
CA ASP A 215 -19.75 15.96 -7.57
C ASP A 215 -19.66 14.43 -7.41
N GLN A 216 -20.47 13.79 -6.59
CA GLN A 216 -20.48 12.32 -6.39
C GLN A 216 -19.11 11.78 -5.95
N SER A 217 -18.46 12.38 -4.97
CA SER A 217 -17.17 11.94 -4.43
C SER A 217 -17.10 11.95 -2.89
N ALA A 218 -18.27 11.95 -2.25
CA ALA A 218 -18.36 11.94 -0.79
C ALA A 218 -17.93 10.57 -0.22
N THR A 219 -17.37 10.60 1.00
CA THR A 219 -17.03 9.38 1.74
C THR A 219 -17.24 9.56 3.24
N GLU A 220 -17.65 8.46 3.89
CA GLU A 220 -17.67 8.33 5.35
C GLU A 220 -16.94 7.04 5.73
N GLN A 221 -16.08 7.10 6.75
CA GLN A 221 -15.35 5.92 7.23
C GLN A 221 -15.14 6.00 8.75
N SER A 222 -15.42 4.89 9.44
CA SER A 222 -15.04 4.67 10.83
C SER A 222 -14.07 3.50 10.92
N ALA A 223 -12.99 3.62 11.71
CA ALA A 223 -12.01 2.57 11.85
C ALA A 223 -11.57 2.36 13.30
N LEU A 224 -11.33 1.10 13.65
CA LEU A 224 -10.63 0.65 14.86
C LEU A 224 -9.36 -0.08 14.41
N ASN A 225 -8.22 0.34 14.92
CA ASN A 225 -6.97 -0.39 14.80
C ASN A 225 -6.41 -0.67 16.19
N SER A 226 -6.08 -1.93 16.49
CA SER A 226 -5.56 -2.33 17.81
C SER A 226 -4.52 -3.41 17.70
N LYS A 227 -3.49 -3.29 18.55
CA LYS A 227 -2.40 -4.25 18.70
C LYS A 227 -2.11 -4.49 20.16
N PHE A 228 -2.01 -5.76 20.55
CA PHE A 228 -1.72 -6.21 21.90
C PHE A 228 -0.52 -7.15 21.86
N GLY A 229 0.51 -6.84 22.64
CA GLY A 229 1.71 -7.65 22.79
C GLY A 229 1.83 -8.27 24.17
N PHE A 230 2.25 -9.51 24.23
CA PHE A 230 2.49 -10.27 25.46
C PHE A 230 3.87 -10.89 25.41
N ASP A 231 4.75 -10.48 26.30
CA ASP A 231 6.05 -11.12 26.48
C ASP A 231 5.90 -12.35 27.36
N LEU A 232 6.48 -13.46 26.91
CA LEU A 232 6.36 -14.77 27.57
C LEU A 232 7.65 -15.14 28.30
N ASP A 233 7.53 -15.95 29.33
CA ASP A 233 8.70 -16.51 30.00
C ASP A 233 9.60 -17.26 28.99
N GLY A 234 10.91 -16.97 29.02
CA GLY A 234 11.85 -17.57 28.09
C GLY A 234 12.13 -16.77 26.82
N GLY A 235 11.62 -15.54 26.71
CA GLY A 235 11.90 -14.60 25.63
C GLY A 235 11.00 -14.74 24.39
N GLY A 236 9.93 -15.51 24.49
CA GLY A 236 8.89 -15.56 23.46
C GLY A 236 7.97 -14.34 23.52
N ARG A 237 7.30 -14.03 22.39
CA ARG A 237 6.33 -12.95 22.27
C ARG A 237 5.09 -13.41 21.52
N PHE A 238 3.93 -12.97 21.99
CA PHE A 238 2.65 -13.20 21.32
C PHE A 238 1.98 -11.87 21.05
N ASN A 239 1.68 -11.59 19.77
CA ASN A 239 0.99 -10.38 19.33
C ASN A 239 -0.39 -10.75 18.80
N THR A 240 -1.38 -9.91 19.12
CA THR A 240 -2.75 -9.97 18.56
C THR A 240 -3.04 -8.62 17.89
N VAL A 241 -3.55 -8.66 16.67
CA VAL A 241 -3.99 -7.49 15.90
C VAL A 241 -5.48 -7.63 15.62
N ILE A 242 -6.24 -6.57 15.85
CA ILE A 242 -7.67 -6.51 15.53
C ILE A 242 -7.93 -5.17 14.82
N ASN A 243 -8.40 -5.24 13.57
CA ASN A 243 -8.80 -4.10 12.79
C ASN A 243 -10.27 -4.24 12.40
N TYR A 244 -10.98 -3.13 12.42
CA TYR A 244 -12.35 -3.00 11.93
C TYR A 244 -12.46 -1.72 11.13
N THR A 245 -13.09 -1.77 9.97
CA THR A 245 -13.39 -0.63 9.12
C THR A 245 -14.84 -0.74 8.67
N ASP A 246 -15.57 0.35 8.76
CA ASP A 246 -16.92 0.54 8.25
C ASP A 246 -16.92 1.81 7.39
N SER A 247 -17.18 1.65 6.11
CA SER A 247 -17.33 2.73 5.12
C SER A 247 -18.70 2.62 4.48
N PRO A 248 -19.73 3.22 5.09
CA PRO A 248 -21.11 3.13 4.60
C PRO A 248 -21.34 3.95 3.34
N GLN A 249 -20.40 4.78 2.96
CA GLN A 249 -20.46 5.62 1.77
C GLN A 249 -19.05 5.87 1.23
N ALA A 250 -18.85 5.55 -0.04
CA ALA A 250 -17.73 5.98 -0.87
C ALA A 250 -18.26 6.16 -2.30
N ASP A 251 -18.51 7.41 -2.69
CA ASP A 251 -19.09 7.75 -3.98
C ASP A 251 -18.04 7.72 -5.09
N ASP A 252 -18.42 7.26 -6.29
CA ASP A 252 -17.57 7.24 -7.49
C ASP A 252 -17.99 8.31 -8.50
N PRO A 253 -17.21 9.38 -8.67
CA PRO A 253 -17.51 10.42 -9.68
C PRO A 253 -17.28 9.94 -11.12
N GLY A 254 -16.55 8.85 -11.33
CA GLY A 254 -16.16 8.31 -12.63
C GLY A 254 -15.14 9.18 -13.38
N GLY A 255 -14.52 8.57 -14.40
CA GLY A 255 -13.62 9.28 -15.31
C GLY A 255 -14.34 10.23 -16.25
N LEU A 256 -13.66 11.31 -16.66
CA LEU A 256 -14.11 12.32 -17.60
C LEU A 256 -13.32 12.27 -18.90
N THR A 257 -13.90 12.80 -19.99
CA THR A 257 -13.15 13.10 -21.22
C THR A 257 -12.37 14.40 -21.04
N GLU A 258 -11.36 14.64 -21.83
CA GLU A 258 -10.57 15.88 -21.81
C GLU A 258 -11.47 17.13 -21.90
N GLN A 259 -12.44 17.15 -22.81
CA GLN A 259 -13.39 18.25 -22.96
C GLN A 259 -14.22 18.51 -21.70
N LEU A 260 -14.66 17.44 -21.00
CA LEU A 260 -15.43 17.59 -19.76
C LEU A 260 -14.57 18.14 -18.63
N VAL A 261 -13.29 17.74 -18.56
CA VAL A 261 -12.34 18.30 -17.59
C VAL A 261 -12.10 19.80 -17.84
N GLU A 262 -11.96 20.22 -19.10
CA GLU A 262 -11.81 21.63 -19.47
C GLU A 262 -13.07 22.45 -19.15
N ASP A 263 -14.25 21.88 -19.36
CA ASP A 263 -15.53 22.56 -19.13
C ASP A 263 -15.85 22.71 -17.63
N ASP A 264 -15.65 21.61 -16.85
CA ASP A 264 -15.90 21.59 -15.41
C ASP A 264 -15.12 20.43 -14.74
N PRO A 265 -13.96 20.69 -14.12
CA PRO A 265 -13.15 19.67 -13.46
C PRO A 265 -13.81 19.08 -12.20
N THR A 266 -14.83 19.75 -11.65
CA THR A 266 -15.56 19.26 -10.48
C THR A 266 -16.72 18.33 -10.84
N ALA A 267 -17.07 18.20 -12.11
CA ALA A 267 -18.18 17.39 -12.55
C ALA A 267 -17.95 15.90 -12.27
N ALA A 268 -19.03 15.17 -11.98
CA ALA A 268 -19.08 13.73 -12.07
C ALA A 268 -19.57 13.29 -13.45
N TRP A 269 -19.18 12.09 -13.87
CA TRP A 269 -19.80 11.47 -15.04
C TRP A 269 -21.30 11.31 -14.81
N THR A 270 -22.12 11.86 -15.71
CA THR A 270 -23.59 11.93 -15.56
C THR A 270 -24.22 10.59 -15.18
N ARG A 271 -23.69 9.51 -15.70
CA ARG A 271 -24.20 8.18 -15.42
C ARG A 271 -23.87 7.69 -14.03
N ASN A 272 -22.63 7.94 -13.52
CA ASN A 272 -22.29 7.64 -12.14
C ASN A 272 -23.23 8.35 -11.18
N LYS A 273 -23.51 9.63 -11.42
CA LYS A 273 -24.46 10.41 -10.64
C LYS A 273 -25.90 9.87 -10.71
N SER A 274 -26.36 9.43 -11.92
CA SER A 274 -27.73 8.94 -12.10
C SER A 274 -27.98 7.54 -11.49
N LEU A 275 -26.93 6.78 -11.24
CA LEU A 275 -26.98 5.44 -10.64
C LEU A 275 -26.53 5.43 -9.19
N ASP A 276 -26.20 6.60 -8.64
CA ASP A 276 -25.59 6.73 -7.33
C ASP A 276 -24.40 5.76 -7.19
N SER A 277 -23.48 5.82 -8.18
CA SER A 277 -22.34 4.91 -8.25
C SER A 277 -21.41 5.13 -7.07
N GLY A 278 -20.96 4.04 -6.48
CA GLY A 278 -20.13 4.07 -5.28
C GLY A 278 -20.03 2.69 -4.64
N GLU A 279 -19.39 2.65 -3.49
CA GLU A 279 -19.10 1.45 -2.72
C GLU A 279 -19.52 1.62 -1.26
N GLU A 280 -20.00 0.51 -0.67
CA GLU A 280 -20.21 0.33 0.76
C GLU A 280 -19.34 -0.85 1.21
N LEU A 281 -18.59 -0.69 2.32
CA LEU A 281 -17.62 -1.65 2.79
C LEU A 281 -17.69 -1.83 4.30
N GLU A 282 -17.71 -3.09 4.76
CA GLU A 282 -17.40 -3.46 6.15
C GLU A 282 -16.29 -4.51 6.16
N GLN A 283 -15.21 -4.28 6.91
CA GLN A 283 -14.13 -5.26 7.04
C GLN A 283 -13.72 -5.45 8.49
N THR A 284 -13.60 -6.71 8.89
CA THR A 284 -12.96 -7.11 10.16
C THR A 284 -11.76 -7.99 9.87
N ARG A 285 -10.62 -7.69 10.50
CA ARG A 285 -9.41 -8.51 10.45
C ARG A 285 -8.91 -8.84 11.85
N VAL A 286 -8.60 -10.10 12.09
CA VAL A 286 -7.99 -10.58 13.34
C VAL A 286 -6.76 -11.40 13.01
N GLY A 287 -5.64 -11.09 13.65
CA GLY A 287 -4.39 -11.81 13.45
C GLY A 287 -3.66 -12.12 14.73
N PHE A 288 -2.88 -13.20 14.67
CA PHE A 288 -2.08 -13.70 15.77
C PHE A 288 -0.66 -13.99 15.26
N ILE A 289 0.34 -13.52 15.98
CA ILE A 289 1.75 -13.74 15.69
C ILE A 289 2.43 -14.22 16.97
N PHE A 290 3.04 -15.38 16.88
CA PHE A 290 3.85 -15.94 17.95
C PHE A 290 5.29 -16.08 17.49
N GLU A 291 6.22 -15.53 18.26
CA GLU A 291 7.66 -15.58 18.04
C GLU A 291 8.33 -16.16 19.28
N ASN A 292 9.22 -17.12 19.08
CA ASN A 292 9.92 -17.73 20.19
C ASN A 292 11.33 -18.18 19.82
N PRO A 293 12.34 -17.78 20.61
CA PRO A 293 13.69 -18.31 20.44
C PRO A 293 13.73 -19.82 20.74
N LEU A 294 14.43 -20.57 19.91
CA LEU A 294 14.66 -22.01 20.06
C LEU A 294 16.15 -22.26 20.33
N GLY A 295 16.54 -22.17 21.61
CA GLY A 295 17.94 -22.18 22.02
C GLY A 295 18.65 -20.89 21.63
N GLU A 296 20.00 -20.96 21.47
CA GLU A 296 20.83 -19.77 21.17
C GLU A 296 20.86 -19.39 19.67
N GLN A 297 20.47 -20.30 18.80
CA GLN A 297 20.68 -20.16 17.34
C GLN A 297 19.41 -20.26 16.52
N GLY A 298 18.30 -20.70 17.12
CA GLY A 298 17.04 -20.91 16.41
C GLY A 298 15.98 -19.90 16.84
N GLU A 299 15.04 -19.62 15.93
CA GLU A 299 13.85 -18.82 16.17
C GLU A 299 12.71 -19.41 15.35
N ILE A 300 11.54 -19.53 15.96
CA ILE A 300 10.30 -19.88 15.27
C ILE A 300 9.33 -18.71 15.29
N ARG A 301 8.70 -18.45 14.15
CA ARG A 301 7.59 -17.50 14.00
C ARG A 301 6.39 -18.23 13.43
N VAL A 302 5.25 -18.09 14.09
CA VAL A 302 3.95 -18.65 13.67
C VAL A 302 2.98 -17.51 13.49
N ARG A 303 2.29 -17.49 12.37
CA ARG A 303 1.28 -16.50 12.03
C ARG A 303 -0.03 -17.20 11.74
N ASN A 304 -1.15 -16.59 12.13
CA ASN A 304 -2.50 -16.98 11.74
C ASN A 304 -3.38 -15.74 11.64
N TYR A 305 -4.32 -15.71 10.68
CA TYR A 305 -5.21 -14.58 10.47
C TYR A 305 -6.58 -14.99 9.91
N TYR A 306 -7.55 -14.11 10.10
CA TYR A 306 -8.92 -14.18 9.59
C TYR A 306 -9.36 -12.80 9.13
N VAL A 307 -10.01 -12.72 7.96
CA VAL A 307 -10.56 -11.52 7.35
C VAL A 307 -12.00 -11.81 6.94
N TRP A 308 -12.91 -10.96 7.35
CA TRP A 308 -14.29 -10.89 6.87
C TRP A 308 -14.46 -9.56 6.17
N ARG A 309 -14.96 -9.56 4.95
CA ARG A 309 -15.18 -8.36 4.14
C ARG A 309 -16.48 -8.45 3.38
N ASP A 310 -17.41 -7.57 3.73
CA ASP A 310 -18.67 -7.37 3.03
C ASP A 310 -18.55 -6.12 2.17
N LEU A 311 -18.88 -6.24 0.89
CA LEU A 311 -18.76 -5.16 -0.08
C LEU A 311 -20.01 -5.12 -0.97
N ALA A 312 -20.58 -3.92 -1.14
CA ALA A 312 -21.61 -3.64 -2.12
C ALA A 312 -21.18 -2.47 -3.01
N ASN A 313 -21.27 -2.67 -4.34
CA ASN A 313 -20.81 -1.67 -5.30
C ASN A 313 -21.85 -1.43 -6.39
N ARG A 314 -22.07 -0.16 -6.76
CA ARG A 314 -22.92 0.26 -7.88
C ARG A 314 -22.07 0.82 -9.00
N LEU A 315 -22.00 0.11 -10.11
CA LEU A 315 -21.12 0.39 -11.25
C LEU A 315 -21.91 0.82 -12.48
N PRO A 316 -21.44 1.83 -13.25
CA PRO A 316 -22.10 2.31 -14.46
C PRO A 316 -21.84 1.44 -15.70
N ILE A 317 -21.83 0.11 -15.54
CA ILE A 317 -21.54 -0.88 -16.60
C ILE A 317 -22.78 -1.14 -17.44
N GLY A 318 -22.62 -1.31 -18.77
CA GLY A 318 -23.70 -1.65 -19.72
C GLY A 318 -24.85 -0.63 -19.73
N ALA A 319 -26.03 -0.97 -20.25
CA ALA A 319 -27.14 -0.03 -20.43
C ALA A 319 -27.86 0.38 -19.12
N THR A 320 -27.90 -0.47 -18.11
CA THR A 320 -28.67 -0.28 -16.88
C THR A 320 -27.85 0.00 -15.64
N GLY A 321 -26.52 -0.26 -15.68
CA GLY A 321 -25.67 -0.33 -14.52
C GLY A 321 -25.73 -1.71 -13.85
N HIS A 322 -24.67 -2.03 -13.10
CA HIS A 322 -24.57 -3.28 -12.35
C HIS A 322 -24.35 -3.01 -10.87
N GLY A 323 -25.04 -3.77 -10.01
CA GLY A 323 -24.74 -3.88 -8.59
C GLY A 323 -23.96 -5.17 -8.34
N ILE A 324 -22.87 -5.07 -7.58
CA ILE A 324 -22.09 -6.22 -7.11
C ILE A 324 -22.28 -6.30 -5.59
N VAL A 325 -22.54 -7.51 -5.10
CA VAL A 325 -22.55 -7.83 -3.66
C VAL A 325 -21.56 -8.95 -3.45
N LEU A 326 -20.61 -8.76 -2.56
CA LEU A 326 -19.55 -9.69 -2.24
C LEU A 326 -19.49 -9.89 -0.73
N ASP A 327 -19.64 -11.12 -0.29
CA ASP A 327 -19.38 -11.56 1.09
C ASP A 327 -18.13 -12.45 1.03
N ARG A 328 -17.04 -11.99 1.64
CA ARG A 328 -15.71 -12.62 1.58
C ARG A 328 -15.23 -13.06 2.95
N PHE A 329 -14.79 -14.31 3.01
CA PHE A 329 -14.05 -14.83 4.13
C PHE A 329 -12.68 -15.33 3.70
N ALA A 330 -11.62 -14.72 4.21
CA ALA A 330 -10.26 -15.18 3.95
C ALA A 330 -9.55 -15.53 5.26
N TYR A 331 -8.76 -16.59 5.24
CA TYR A 331 -7.99 -17.01 6.40
C TYR A 331 -6.70 -17.71 5.98
N GLY A 332 -5.73 -17.66 6.87
CA GLY A 332 -4.46 -18.29 6.56
C GLY A 332 -3.50 -18.28 7.72
N GLY A 333 -2.32 -18.78 7.41
CA GLY A 333 -1.24 -18.80 8.38
C GLY A 333 0.08 -19.24 7.79
N GLY A 334 1.12 -19.15 8.59
CA GLY A 334 2.45 -19.57 8.18
C GLY A 334 3.31 -19.94 9.37
N VAL A 335 4.29 -20.78 9.09
CA VAL A 335 5.34 -21.14 10.05
C VAL A 335 6.69 -20.87 9.39
N GLN A 336 7.54 -20.14 10.09
CA GLN A 336 8.90 -19.84 9.68
C GLN A 336 9.86 -20.31 10.78
N TYR A 337 10.94 -20.95 10.38
CA TYR A 337 12.07 -21.24 11.24
C TYR A 337 13.34 -20.59 10.69
N THR A 338 14.02 -19.83 11.53
CA THR A 338 15.30 -19.18 11.22
C THR A 338 16.40 -19.80 12.10
N HIS A 339 17.53 -20.17 11.48
CA HIS A 339 18.70 -20.72 12.16
C HIS A 339 19.93 -19.86 11.88
N LYS A 340 20.54 -19.34 12.94
CA LYS A 340 21.75 -18.50 12.89
C LYS A 340 22.94 -19.29 13.46
N ALA A 341 23.69 -19.98 12.61
CA ALA A 341 24.85 -20.76 13.04
C ALA A 341 26.01 -20.63 12.04
N PRO A 342 27.23 -20.34 12.48
CA PRO A 342 28.37 -20.23 11.57
C PRO A 342 28.67 -21.55 10.89
N ILE A 343 28.99 -21.51 9.60
CA ILE A 343 29.51 -22.63 8.82
C ILE A 343 30.97 -22.32 8.52
N ASN A 344 31.92 -23.21 8.95
CA ASN A 344 33.37 -23.03 8.78
C ASN A 344 33.89 -21.66 9.30
N ASN A 345 33.35 -21.16 10.43
CA ASN A 345 33.63 -19.87 11.03
C ASN A 345 33.11 -18.66 10.23
N HIS A 346 32.33 -18.85 9.18
CA HIS A 346 31.65 -17.80 8.44
C HIS A 346 30.21 -17.66 8.91
N GLY A 347 29.71 -16.43 9.02
CA GLY A 347 28.32 -16.16 9.36
C GLY A 347 27.38 -16.87 8.39
N ASN A 348 26.36 -17.53 8.93
CA ASN A 348 25.32 -18.14 8.11
C ASN A 348 23.98 -18.02 8.79
N ARG A 349 22.95 -17.66 8.01
CA ARG A 349 21.56 -17.60 8.42
C ARG A 349 20.72 -18.36 7.40
N PHE A 350 20.03 -19.38 7.87
CA PHE A 350 19.11 -20.19 7.08
C PHE A 350 17.69 -19.98 7.55
N THR A 351 16.77 -19.67 6.62
CA THR A 351 15.35 -19.49 6.88
C THR A 351 14.54 -20.42 5.99
N ILE A 352 13.59 -21.13 6.57
CA ILE A 352 12.63 -21.95 5.85
C ILE A 352 11.24 -21.69 6.39
N GLY A 353 10.23 -21.73 5.55
CA GLY A 353 8.85 -21.57 5.99
C GLY A 353 7.83 -22.05 4.98
N ILE A 354 6.60 -22.11 5.47
CA ILE A 354 5.40 -22.44 4.69
C ILE A 354 4.31 -21.43 4.99
N ASP A 355 3.62 -20.99 3.94
CA ASP A 355 2.40 -20.17 4.03
C ASP A 355 1.24 -20.99 3.44
N LEU A 356 0.08 -20.93 4.09
CA LEU A 356 -1.16 -21.61 3.72
C LEU A 356 -2.29 -20.59 3.84
N ASP A 357 -2.93 -20.26 2.72
CA ASP A 357 -3.95 -19.21 2.67
C ASP A 357 -5.16 -19.69 1.86
N ARG A 358 -6.37 -19.34 2.30
CA ARG A 358 -7.63 -19.61 1.61
C ARG A 358 -8.51 -18.37 1.61
N GLN A 359 -9.22 -18.17 0.49
CA GLN A 359 -10.26 -17.17 0.29
C GLN A 359 -11.52 -17.86 -0.21
N GLU A 360 -12.66 -17.46 0.33
CA GLU A 360 -13.98 -17.93 -0.03
C GLU A 360 -14.88 -16.70 -0.23
N ASP A 361 -15.48 -16.55 -1.43
CA ASP A 361 -16.30 -15.41 -1.81
C ASP A 361 -17.69 -15.91 -2.24
N ASP A 362 -18.77 -15.39 -1.63
CA ASP A 362 -20.12 -15.43 -2.18
C ASP A 362 -20.32 -14.13 -2.99
N ARG A 363 -20.35 -14.26 -4.32
CA ARG A 363 -20.43 -13.13 -5.24
C ARG A 363 -21.74 -13.13 -6.02
N LYS A 364 -22.46 -12.00 -5.94
CA LYS A 364 -23.70 -11.79 -6.67
C LYS A 364 -23.62 -10.53 -7.52
N ARG A 365 -24.19 -10.60 -8.72
CA ARG A 365 -24.33 -9.44 -9.60
C ARG A 365 -25.79 -9.23 -10.00
N TYR A 366 -26.18 -7.96 -10.05
CA TYR A 366 -27.53 -7.53 -10.36
C TYR A 366 -27.51 -6.47 -11.46
N LEU A 367 -28.54 -6.43 -12.32
CA LEU A 367 -28.86 -5.21 -13.06
C LEU A 367 -29.41 -4.19 -12.08
N LEU A 368 -29.07 -2.91 -12.25
CA LEU A 368 -29.65 -1.85 -11.42
C LEU A 368 -31.03 -1.45 -11.94
N ALA A 369 -31.93 -1.10 -11.01
CA ALA A 369 -33.23 -0.49 -11.27
C ALA A 369 -33.25 0.93 -10.66
N GLY A 370 -32.63 1.90 -11.39
CA GLY A 370 -32.22 3.17 -10.83
C GLY A 370 -31.04 2.95 -9.87
N GLU A 371 -31.14 3.42 -8.65
CA GLU A 371 -30.15 3.28 -7.58
C GLU A 371 -30.24 1.92 -6.82
N ASN A 372 -31.26 1.09 -7.12
CA ASN A 372 -31.51 -0.12 -6.37
C ASN A 372 -31.08 -1.37 -7.13
N LEU A 373 -30.75 -2.43 -6.38
CA LEU A 373 -30.53 -3.77 -6.94
C LEU A 373 -31.85 -4.30 -7.57
N GLY A 374 -31.77 -4.65 -8.84
CA GLY A 374 -32.90 -5.17 -9.60
C GLY A 374 -32.79 -6.67 -9.86
N THR A 375 -32.77 -7.09 -11.14
CA THR A 375 -32.69 -8.49 -11.52
C THR A 375 -31.30 -9.05 -11.27
N LYS A 376 -31.21 -10.16 -10.53
CA LYS A 376 -29.97 -10.93 -10.37
C LYS A 376 -29.56 -11.55 -11.71
N ILE A 377 -28.31 -11.43 -12.09
CA ILE A 377 -27.71 -11.90 -13.35
C ILE A 377 -26.51 -12.83 -13.15
N GLN A 378 -25.98 -12.92 -11.92
CA GLN A 378 -24.89 -13.82 -11.55
C GLN A 378 -25.02 -14.17 -10.05
N ASP A 379 -24.66 -15.39 -9.68
CA ASP A 379 -24.60 -15.89 -8.31
C ASP A 379 -23.59 -17.03 -8.29
N GLN A 380 -22.44 -16.84 -7.63
CA GLN A 380 -21.37 -17.82 -7.65
C GLN A 380 -20.58 -17.83 -6.34
N ASP A 381 -20.11 -19.01 -5.99
CA ASP A 381 -19.13 -19.21 -4.92
C ASP A 381 -17.73 -19.33 -5.55
N GLU A 382 -16.80 -18.49 -5.11
CA GLU A 382 -15.41 -18.49 -5.59
C GLU A 382 -14.50 -18.96 -4.46
N GLN A 383 -13.57 -19.88 -4.73
CA GLN A 383 -12.56 -20.31 -3.77
C GLN A 383 -11.17 -20.18 -4.37
N VAL A 384 -10.21 -19.66 -3.57
CA VAL A 384 -8.81 -19.60 -3.95
C VAL A 384 -7.96 -20.16 -2.81
N ASP A 385 -7.21 -21.21 -3.10
CA ASP A 385 -6.22 -21.80 -2.19
C ASP A 385 -4.80 -21.45 -2.65
N ASN A 386 -3.94 -21.05 -1.71
CA ASN A 386 -2.51 -20.83 -1.97
C ASN A 386 -1.67 -21.61 -0.96
N ILE A 387 -0.71 -22.38 -1.46
CA ILE A 387 0.31 -23.07 -0.67
C ILE A 387 1.67 -22.60 -1.16
N GLY A 388 2.45 -21.96 -0.28
CA GLY A 388 3.79 -21.47 -0.58
C GLY A 388 4.85 -22.06 0.34
N LEU A 389 5.84 -22.75 -0.22
CA LEU A 389 7.02 -23.27 0.50
C LEU A 389 8.24 -22.46 0.09
N TYR A 390 8.95 -21.83 1.04
CA TYR A 390 10.11 -21.01 0.76
C TYR A 390 11.32 -21.39 1.63
N LEU A 391 12.48 -21.11 1.09
CA LEU A 391 13.76 -21.19 1.78
C LEU A 391 14.68 -20.06 1.35
N GLN A 392 15.50 -19.58 2.28
CA GLN A 392 16.56 -18.61 2.02
C GLN A 392 17.79 -18.94 2.84
N ASN A 393 18.96 -18.76 2.27
CA ASN A 393 20.24 -18.85 2.97
C ASN A 393 21.10 -17.63 2.69
N GLU A 394 21.58 -16.99 3.74
CA GLU A 394 22.52 -15.88 3.71
C GLU A 394 23.86 -16.37 4.28
N TYR A 395 24.90 -16.33 3.46
CA TYR A 395 26.22 -16.85 3.80
C TYR A 395 27.28 -15.77 3.65
N SER A 396 27.95 -15.43 4.75
CA SER A 396 29.10 -14.52 4.73
C SER A 396 30.32 -15.24 4.18
N ILE A 397 30.69 -14.98 2.92
CA ILE A 397 31.88 -15.53 2.29
C ILE A 397 33.14 -15.05 3.03
N ASN A 398 33.13 -13.82 3.45
CA ASN A 398 34.11 -13.16 4.33
C ASN A 398 33.46 -11.92 4.97
N GLU A 399 34.22 -11.12 5.73
CA GLU A 399 33.73 -9.92 6.41
C GLU A 399 33.14 -8.86 5.44
N ALA A 400 33.57 -8.84 4.18
CA ALA A 400 33.16 -7.86 3.18
C ALA A 400 32.13 -8.40 2.17
N MET A 401 31.92 -9.72 2.09
CA MET A 401 31.08 -10.33 1.06
C MET A 401 30.03 -11.28 1.65
N GLU A 402 28.78 -11.08 1.28
CA GLU A 402 27.64 -11.93 1.62
C GLU A 402 26.93 -12.41 0.37
N LEU A 403 26.57 -13.69 0.34
CA LEU A 403 25.80 -14.34 -0.70
C LEU A 403 24.41 -14.69 -0.14
N THR A 404 23.36 -14.30 -0.84
CA THR A 404 21.98 -14.68 -0.54
C THR A 404 21.46 -15.58 -1.64
N LEU A 405 20.96 -16.76 -1.27
CA LEU A 405 20.30 -17.71 -2.15
C LEU A 405 18.91 -17.99 -1.60
N GLY A 406 17.90 -17.89 -2.42
CA GLY A 406 16.52 -18.14 -2.00
C GLY A 406 15.68 -18.75 -3.11
N GLY A 407 14.54 -19.27 -2.74
CA GLY A 407 13.54 -19.75 -3.67
C GLY A 407 12.25 -20.12 -2.98
N ARG A 408 11.16 -19.99 -3.72
CA ARG A 408 9.81 -20.31 -3.28
C ARG A 408 9.08 -21.10 -4.35
N TYR A 409 8.32 -22.07 -3.92
CA TYR A 409 7.36 -22.79 -4.75
C TYR A 409 5.96 -22.48 -4.27
N ASP A 410 5.12 -21.96 -5.15
CA ASP A 410 3.73 -21.66 -4.91
C ASP A 410 2.83 -22.56 -5.76
N ARG A 411 1.72 -22.98 -5.18
CA ARG A 411 0.59 -23.60 -5.86
C ARG A 411 -0.66 -22.83 -5.51
N LEU A 412 -1.35 -22.33 -6.54
CA LEU A 412 -2.63 -21.64 -6.46
C LEU A 412 -3.68 -22.51 -7.15
N ASP A 413 -4.77 -22.77 -6.46
CA ASP A 413 -5.92 -23.49 -6.97
C ASP A 413 -7.14 -22.54 -6.91
N PHE A 414 -7.80 -22.31 -8.06
CA PHE A 414 -9.01 -21.51 -8.22
C PHE A 414 -10.16 -22.42 -8.53
N GLU A 415 -11.31 -22.23 -7.90
CA GLU A 415 -12.55 -22.93 -8.14
C GLU A 415 -13.72 -21.94 -8.10
N VAL A 416 -14.62 -22.02 -9.08
CA VAL A 416 -15.88 -21.28 -9.11
C VAL A 416 -17.01 -22.24 -9.29
N GLU A 417 -18.03 -22.17 -8.43
CA GLU A 417 -19.31 -22.86 -8.55
C GLU A 417 -20.39 -21.84 -8.92
N ASP A 418 -21.02 -22.02 -10.09
CA ASP A 418 -22.11 -21.17 -10.56
C ASP A 418 -23.46 -21.65 -9.99
N ASN A 419 -24.09 -20.76 -9.21
CA ASN A 419 -25.42 -20.97 -8.62
C ASN A 419 -26.54 -20.33 -9.44
N PHE A 420 -26.24 -19.67 -10.61
CA PHE A 420 -27.19 -18.98 -11.48
C PHE A 420 -27.33 -19.66 -12.85
N LEU A 421 -27.68 -20.91 -12.86
CA LEU A 421 -27.71 -21.76 -14.07
C LEU A 421 -28.72 -21.37 -15.17
N SER A 422 -29.47 -20.27 -15.02
CA SER A 422 -30.48 -19.84 -16.01
C SER A 422 -29.90 -19.23 -17.29
N ASN A 423 -28.64 -18.79 -17.26
CA ASN A 423 -27.87 -18.23 -18.38
C ASN A 423 -26.78 -19.19 -18.92
N GLY A 424 -26.62 -20.36 -18.30
CA GLY A 424 -25.59 -21.36 -18.58
C GLY A 424 -24.98 -21.86 -17.27
N ASP A 425 -23.93 -22.63 -17.37
CA ASP A 425 -23.10 -23.07 -16.24
C ASP A 425 -21.69 -22.46 -16.41
N ASP A 426 -21.38 -21.46 -15.62
CA ASP A 426 -20.13 -20.73 -15.64
C ASP A 426 -19.10 -21.28 -14.60
N SER A 427 -19.35 -22.48 -14.05
CA SER A 427 -18.45 -23.17 -13.14
C SER A 427 -17.13 -23.54 -13.82
N GLY A 428 -16.03 -23.51 -13.06
CA GLY A 428 -14.72 -23.89 -13.58
C GLY A 428 -13.65 -23.96 -12.51
N ASP A 429 -12.55 -24.61 -12.85
CA ASP A 429 -11.37 -24.68 -12.00
C ASP A 429 -10.09 -24.40 -12.78
N ARG A 430 -9.08 -23.85 -12.11
CA ARG A 430 -7.77 -23.58 -12.67
C ARG A 430 -6.68 -23.68 -11.59
N SER A 431 -5.55 -24.34 -11.93
CA SER A 431 -4.41 -24.46 -11.02
C SER A 431 -3.15 -23.93 -11.65
N PHE A 432 -2.39 -23.17 -10.89
CA PHE A 432 -1.07 -22.68 -11.28
C PHE A 432 0.00 -23.14 -10.31
N SER A 433 1.19 -23.49 -10.82
CA SER A 433 2.37 -23.81 -10.01
C SER A 433 3.56 -23.05 -10.53
N LYS A 434 4.20 -22.26 -9.67
CA LYS A 434 5.31 -21.41 -10.05
C LYS A 434 6.49 -21.58 -9.08
N PHE A 435 7.71 -21.51 -9.61
CA PHE A 435 8.94 -21.50 -8.83
C PHE A 435 9.67 -20.18 -9.04
N SER A 436 9.96 -19.49 -7.95
CA SER A 436 10.54 -18.15 -7.90
C SER A 436 11.91 -18.20 -7.21
N PRO A 437 13.02 -18.33 -7.94
CA PRO A 437 14.37 -18.26 -7.38
C PRO A 437 14.84 -16.82 -7.17
N THR A 438 15.78 -16.62 -6.26
CA THR A 438 16.53 -15.37 -6.08
C THR A 438 17.99 -15.66 -5.76
N LEU A 439 18.87 -14.80 -6.27
CA LEU A 439 20.30 -14.80 -6.02
C LEU A 439 20.73 -13.35 -5.75
N GLY A 440 21.33 -13.08 -4.61
CA GLY A 440 21.86 -11.77 -4.24
C GLY A 440 23.32 -11.88 -3.81
N ILE A 441 24.13 -10.90 -4.14
CA ILE A 441 25.48 -10.72 -3.63
C ILE A 441 25.65 -9.31 -3.13
N ARG A 442 26.26 -9.15 -1.95
CA ARG A 442 26.65 -7.87 -1.39
C ARG A 442 28.17 -7.84 -1.18
N TYR A 443 28.77 -6.71 -1.54
CA TYR A 443 30.18 -6.41 -1.30
C TYR A 443 30.32 -5.07 -0.57
N THR A 444 30.93 -5.10 0.61
CA THR A 444 31.17 -3.94 1.49
C THR A 444 32.65 -3.60 1.49
N PRO A 445 33.16 -2.84 0.50
CA PRO A 445 34.58 -2.44 0.46
C PRO A 445 34.98 -1.52 1.61
N ARG A 446 34.03 -0.78 2.16
CA ARG A 446 34.15 0.10 3.31
C ARG A 446 32.82 0.08 4.08
N GLN A 447 32.84 0.39 5.37
CA GLN A 447 31.63 0.34 6.22
C GLN A 447 30.49 1.27 5.75
N ASP A 448 30.83 2.35 5.04
CA ASP A 448 29.92 3.34 4.49
C ASP A 448 29.50 3.09 3.05
N VAL A 449 29.93 1.99 2.41
CA VAL A 449 29.63 1.66 1.01
C VAL A 449 29.27 0.17 0.88
N ASN A 450 28.04 -0.11 0.46
CA ASN A 450 27.57 -1.44 0.12
C ASN A 450 27.21 -1.48 -1.38
N LEU A 451 27.94 -2.27 -2.15
CA LEU A 451 27.62 -2.60 -3.52
C LEU A 451 26.81 -3.91 -3.52
N TYR A 452 25.77 -3.98 -4.32
CA TYR A 452 25.00 -5.21 -4.44
C TYR A 452 24.60 -5.50 -5.88
N ALA A 453 24.33 -6.78 -6.14
CA ALA A 453 23.67 -7.23 -7.35
C ALA A 453 22.66 -8.32 -6.99
N ASN A 454 21.52 -8.34 -7.66
CA ASN A 454 20.55 -9.42 -7.53
C ASN A 454 19.98 -9.87 -8.87
N LEU A 455 19.57 -11.12 -8.90
CA LEU A 455 18.79 -11.75 -9.96
C LEU A 455 17.58 -12.40 -9.29
N SER A 456 16.39 -12.09 -9.75
CA SER A 456 15.18 -12.68 -9.19
C SER A 456 14.15 -12.95 -10.28
N ARG A 457 13.32 -13.98 -10.05
CA ARG A 457 12.18 -14.30 -10.88
C ARG A 457 10.93 -14.28 -10.03
N SER A 458 9.85 -13.73 -10.57
CA SER A 458 8.55 -13.60 -9.92
C SER A 458 7.41 -13.97 -10.86
N PHE A 459 6.23 -14.06 -10.30
CA PHE A 459 4.99 -14.23 -11.06
C PHE A 459 3.87 -13.36 -10.50
N GLU A 460 2.88 -13.08 -11.35
CA GLU A 460 1.59 -12.52 -10.99
C GLU A 460 0.50 -13.37 -11.63
N SER A 461 -0.36 -13.97 -10.79
CA SER A 461 -1.49 -14.78 -11.27
C SER A 461 -2.66 -13.88 -11.66
N PRO A 462 -3.49 -14.28 -12.64
CA PRO A 462 -4.81 -13.68 -12.76
C PRO A 462 -5.64 -13.95 -11.50
N THR A 463 -6.66 -13.09 -11.23
CA THR A 463 -7.69 -13.32 -10.21
C THR A 463 -8.81 -14.21 -10.74
N ALA A 464 -9.73 -14.66 -9.89
CA ALA A 464 -10.93 -15.37 -10.33
C ALA A 464 -11.77 -14.57 -11.34
N VAL A 465 -11.86 -13.23 -11.14
CA VAL A 465 -12.58 -12.33 -12.07
C VAL A 465 -11.86 -12.17 -13.41
N GLU A 466 -10.51 -12.10 -13.39
CA GLU A 466 -9.70 -12.00 -14.61
C GLU A 466 -9.71 -13.30 -15.42
N LEU A 467 -9.89 -14.46 -14.77
CA LEU A 467 -9.99 -15.76 -15.43
C LEU A 467 -11.27 -15.98 -16.21
N ARG A 468 -12.24 -15.06 -16.18
CA ARG A 468 -13.49 -15.20 -16.91
C ARG A 468 -13.26 -15.36 -18.40
N ASP A 469 -13.95 -16.37 -19.03
CA ASP A 469 -13.85 -16.62 -20.46
C ASP A 469 -14.63 -15.55 -21.28
N PRO A 470 -14.00 -14.84 -22.23
CA PRO A 470 -14.69 -13.89 -23.10
C PRO A 470 -15.63 -14.55 -24.10
N ASP A 471 -15.41 -15.81 -24.48
CA ASP A 471 -16.13 -16.54 -25.54
C ASP A 471 -17.24 -17.44 -25.01
N GLY A 472 -17.34 -17.61 -23.68
CA GLY A 472 -18.29 -18.58 -23.13
C GLY A 472 -18.41 -18.59 -21.62
N ALA A 473 -18.78 -19.79 -21.14
CA ALA A 473 -18.94 -20.08 -19.74
C ALA A 473 -17.62 -20.58 -19.11
N GLY A 474 -17.43 -20.29 -17.85
CA GLY A 474 -16.31 -20.78 -17.06
C GLY A 474 -15.03 -19.94 -17.18
N PHE A 475 -13.88 -20.59 -16.95
CA PHE A 475 -12.58 -19.95 -16.98
C PHE A 475 -11.90 -20.03 -18.34
N ASN A 476 -11.24 -18.93 -18.74
CA ASN A 476 -10.30 -18.89 -19.84
C ASN A 476 -9.12 -19.83 -19.56
N GLN A 477 -9.09 -20.96 -20.25
CA GLN A 477 -8.07 -21.99 -20.07
C GLN A 477 -6.71 -21.60 -20.66
N ASP A 478 -6.66 -20.59 -21.52
CA ASP A 478 -5.45 -20.13 -22.18
C ASP A 478 -4.73 -19.04 -21.37
N LEU A 479 -5.39 -18.44 -20.36
CA LEU A 479 -4.81 -17.38 -19.56
C LEU A 479 -3.78 -17.94 -18.56
N GLU A 480 -2.55 -17.47 -18.63
CA GLU A 480 -1.42 -17.88 -17.78
C GLU A 480 -0.95 -16.74 -16.87
N PRO A 481 -0.35 -17.06 -15.70
CA PRO A 481 0.31 -16.05 -14.87
C PRO A 481 1.49 -15.40 -15.59
N GLN A 482 1.54 -14.06 -15.58
CA GLN A 482 2.70 -13.35 -16.11
C GLN A 482 3.96 -13.62 -15.26
N ILE A 483 5.12 -13.62 -15.92
CA ILE A 483 6.41 -13.91 -15.31
C ILE A 483 7.35 -12.72 -15.51
N ALA A 484 7.98 -12.25 -14.44
CA ALA A 484 9.03 -11.24 -14.53
C ALA A 484 10.38 -11.82 -14.10
N THR A 485 11.43 -11.54 -14.89
CA THR A 485 12.82 -11.86 -14.54
C THR A 485 13.59 -10.54 -14.45
N GLY A 486 14.05 -10.21 -13.25
CA GLY A 486 14.73 -8.96 -12.95
C GLY A 486 16.21 -9.13 -12.64
N TYR A 487 16.99 -8.18 -13.13
CA TYR A 487 18.41 -8.00 -12.83
C TYR A 487 18.59 -6.61 -12.25
N GLU A 488 19.27 -6.50 -11.13
CA GLU A 488 19.51 -5.24 -10.46
C GLU A 488 20.94 -5.15 -9.95
N ILE A 489 21.53 -3.96 -10.08
CA ILE A 489 22.78 -3.60 -9.40
C ILE A 489 22.57 -2.29 -8.67
N GLY A 490 23.20 -2.14 -7.51
CA GLY A 490 23.05 -0.91 -6.76
C GLY A 490 24.17 -0.62 -5.79
N VAL A 491 24.14 0.57 -5.25
CA VAL A 491 25.04 1.04 -4.21
C VAL A 491 24.26 1.81 -3.16
N LYS A 492 24.50 1.51 -1.90
CA LYS A 492 23.89 2.20 -0.77
C LYS A 492 24.84 2.32 0.42
N GLY A 493 24.56 3.28 1.28
CA GLY A 493 25.37 3.48 2.46
C GLY A 493 25.00 4.74 3.23
N ALA A 494 25.74 4.98 4.33
CA ALA A 494 25.60 6.15 5.17
C ALA A 494 26.97 6.78 5.43
N LEU A 495 27.12 8.06 5.08
CA LEU A 495 28.35 8.83 5.26
C LEU A 495 28.21 9.70 6.52
N ASP A 496 29.09 9.48 7.50
CA ASP A 496 29.21 10.27 8.74
C ASP A 496 27.86 10.46 9.50
N ASN A 497 26.90 9.53 9.34
CA ASN A 497 25.53 9.62 9.86
C ASN A 497 24.77 10.91 9.46
N ARG A 498 25.21 11.60 8.41
CA ARG A 498 24.59 12.83 7.90
C ARG A 498 24.05 12.71 6.50
N ILE A 499 24.51 11.73 5.75
CA ILE A 499 24.08 11.49 4.36
C ILE A 499 23.82 10.01 4.21
N ARG A 500 22.61 9.63 3.87
CA ARG A 500 22.24 8.28 3.43
C ARG A 500 21.93 8.33 1.93
N TYR A 501 22.37 7.35 1.19
CA TYR A 501 22.15 7.26 -0.24
C TYR A 501 21.80 5.81 -0.68
N ASP A 502 20.94 5.71 -1.67
CA ASP A 502 20.57 4.47 -2.36
C ASP A 502 20.45 4.78 -3.86
N LEU A 503 21.15 4.03 -4.68
CA LEU A 503 21.10 4.11 -6.13
C LEU A 503 20.96 2.68 -6.69
N ALA A 504 19.94 2.45 -7.50
CA ALA A 504 19.69 1.17 -8.16
C ALA A 504 19.53 1.38 -9.67
N LEU A 505 20.10 0.47 -10.44
CA LEU A 505 19.86 0.28 -11.88
C LEU A 505 19.27 -1.09 -12.08
N PHE A 506 18.16 -1.17 -12.80
CA PHE A 506 17.48 -2.43 -13.05
C PHE A 506 17.05 -2.60 -14.50
N THR A 507 16.94 -3.85 -14.91
CA THR A 507 16.23 -4.26 -16.12
C THR A 507 15.36 -5.47 -15.80
N MET A 508 14.17 -5.54 -16.36
CA MET A 508 13.24 -6.65 -16.18
C MET A 508 12.64 -7.03 -17.52
N ASP A 509 12.65 -8.33 -17.82
CA ASP A 509 11.92 -8.93 -18.92
C ASP A 509 10.64 -9.56 -18.36
N VAL A 510 9.47 -9.18 -18.91
CA VAL A 510 8.17 -9.72 -18.54
C VAL A 510 7.62 -10.51 -19.70
N THR A 511 7.15 -11.72 -19.46
CA THR A 511 6.50 -12.59 -20.42
C THR A 511 5.08 -12.93 -19.96
N ASP A 512 4.22 -13.24 -20.91
CA ASP A 512 2.82 -13.56 -20.66
C ASP A 512 2.10 -12.40 -19.92
N GLU A 513 2.41 -11.13 -20.29
CA GLU A 513 1.87 -9.98 -19.60
C GLU A 513 0.35 -9.95 -19.69
N LEU A 514 -0.30 -9.78 -18.53
CA LEU A 514 -1.76 -9.71 -18.44
C LEU A 514 -2.22 -8.32 -18.86
N VAL A 515 -3.02 -8.22 -19.92
CA VAL A 515 -3.52 -6.96 -20.47
C VAL A 515 -5.05 -6.98 -20.51
N PRO A 516 -5.73 -5.91 -20.03
CA PRO A 516 -7.17 -5.81 -20.11
C PRO A 516 -7.64 -5.40 -21.51
N PHE A 517 -8.76 -5.98 -21.94
CA PHE A 517 -9.53 -5.54 -23.11
C PHE A 517 -11.02 -5.52 -22.77
N GLU A 518 -11.85 -4.84 -23.56
CA GLU A 518 -13.26 -4.67 -23.27
C GLU A 518 -14.15 -5.25 -24.39
N ILE A 519 -15.18 -6.01 -23.99
CA ILE A 519 -16.29 -6.44 -24.83
C ILE A 519 -17.58 -5.99 -24.15
N ASP A 520 -18.41 -5.19 -24.83
CA ASP A 520 -19.71 -4.71 -24.33
C ASP A 520 -19.67 -4.09 -22.92
N ASP A 521 -18.67 -3.21 -22.66
CA ASP A 521 -18.40 -2.57 -21.36
C ASP A 521 -17.96 -3.54 -20.24
N ILE A 522 -17.60 -4.79 -20.57
CA ILE A 522 -17.07 -5.77 -19.61
C ILE A 522 -15.59 -5.96 -19.90
N THR A 523 -14.77 -5.86 -18.87
CA THR A 523 -13.33 -6.07 -18.96
C THR A 523 -12.99 -7.56 -18.88
N TYR A 524 -12.21 -8.02 -19.83
CA TYR A 524 -11.58 -9.34 -19.91
C TYR A 524 -10.07 -9.19 -19.97
N TYR A 525 -9.34 -10.30 -19.90
CA TYR A 525 -7.88 -10.30 -19.90
C TYR A 525 -7.32 -11.32 -20.87
N GLU A 526 -6.17 -10.97 -21.46
CA GLU A 526 -5.38 -11.84 -22.32
C GLU A 526 -3.89 -11.76 -21.96
N ASN A 527 -3.10 -12.74 -22.39
CA ASN A 527 -1.65 -12.68 -22.29
C ASN A 527 -1.08 -12.01 -23.53
N ALA A 528 -0.71 -10.75 -23.44
CA ALA A 528 -0.36 -9.89 -24.55
C ALA A 528 1.12 -9.86 -24.93
N GLY A 529 1.85 -10.92 -24.73
CA GLY A 529 3.20 -10.98 -25.23
C GLY A 529 4.27 -10.59 -24.22
N GLU A 530 5.21 -9.74 -24.60
CA GLU A 530 6.45 -9.48 -23.87
C GLU A 530 6.63 -7.97 -23.64
N SER A 531 7.14 -7.58 -22.46
CA SER A 531 7.56 -6.21 -22.20
C SER A 531 8.92 -6.16 -21.54
N ARG A 532 9.61 -5.03 -21.73
CA ARG A 532 10.88 -4.71 -21.09
C ARG A 532 10.76 -3.46 -20.25
N ARG A 533 11.34 -3.52 -19.05
CA ARG A 533 11.32 -2.41 -18.10
C ARG A 533 12.72 -2.12 -17.63
N ASN A 534 13.30 -1.01 -18.12
CA ASN A 534 14.60 -0.50 -17.71
C ASN A 534 14.40 0.70 -16.80
N GLY A 535 15.24 0.85 -15.77
CA GLY A 535 15.11 2.04 -14.93
C GLY A 535 16.29 2.34 -14.03
N LEU A 536 16.24 3.57 -13.52
CA LEU A 536 17.15 4.08 -12.52
C LEU A 536 16.34 4.63 -11.35
N GLU A 537 16.71 4.27 -10.14
CA GLU A 537 16.11 4.75 -8.90
C GLU A 537 17.22 5.35 -8.03
N ALA A 538 17.02 6.55 -7.53
CA ALA A 538 18.00 7.23 -6.69
C ALA A 538 17.30 7.92 -5.52
N GLN A 539 17.82 7.73 -4.31
CA GLN A 539 17.41 8.46 -3.12
C GLN A 539 18.64 8.97 -2.38
N ILE A 540 18.56 10.20 -1.91
CA ILE A 540 19.53 10.77 -0.99
C ILE A 540 18.80 11.47 0.14
N VAL A 541 19.20 11.15 1.39
CA VAL A 541 18.70 11.80 2.61
C VAL A 541 19.89 12.46 3.28
N PHE A 542 19.80 13.74 3.56
CA PHE A 542 20.91 14.49 4.18
C PHE A 542 20.43 15.65 5.03
N GLU A 543 21.22 15.96 6.04
CA GLU A 543 21.06 17.17 6.85
C GLU A 543 21.63 18.37 6.09
N LEU A 544 20.75 19.20 5.52
CA LEU A 544 21.16 20.39 4.77
C LEU A 544 21.67 21.51 5.68
N PHE A 545 20.95 21.75 6.79
CA PHE A 545 21.29 22.66 7.88
C PHE A 545 20.90 22.00 9.20
N ASP A 546 21.36 22.55 10.33
CA ASP A 546 20.91 22.09 11.64
C ASP A 546 19.38 22.04 11.70
N TYR A 547 18.82 20.89 12.08
CA TYR A 547 17.38 20.63 12.18
C TYR A 547 16.61 20.55 10.84
N LEU A 548 17.27 20.63 9.68
CA LEU A 548 16.66 20.50 8.37
C LEU A 548 17.18 19.25 7.65
N ILE A 549 16.35 18.22 7.63
CA ILE A 549 16.57 16.99 6.85
C ILE A 549 15.95 17.18 5.47
N THR A 550 16.69 16.81 4.45
CA THR A 550 16.25 16.85 3.05
C THR A 550 16.29 15.45 2.47
N THR A 551 15.19 15.02 1.89
CA THR A 551 15.08 13.78 1.10
C THR A 551 14.85 14.15 -0.36
N LEU A 552 15.69 13.65 -1.25
CA LEU A 552 15.49 13.75 -2.69
C LEU A 552 15.34 12.35 -3.26
N ALA A 553 14.31 12.12 -4.06
CA ALA A 553 14.09 10.86 -4.73
C ALA A 553 13.83 11.10 -6.24
N TYR A 554 14.43 10.26 -7.07
CA TYR A 554 14.27 10.31 -8.52
C TYR A 554 14.12 8.92 -9.09
N THR A 555 13.19 8.79 -10.03
CA THR A 555 12.95 7.58 -10.81
C THR A 555 12.96 7.93 -12.29
N TYR A 556 13.71 7.16 -13.06
CA TYR A 556 13.62 7.11 -14.52
C TYR A 556 13.07 5.74 -14.92
N SER A 557 12.03 5.72 -15.76
CA SER A 557 11.32 4.52 -16.20
C SER A 557 11.25 4.49 -17.72
N ASP A 558 11.94 3.55 -18.34
CA ASP A 558 11.91 3.26 -19.78
C ASP A 558 11.25 1.88 -19.95
N PHE A 559 9.91 1.88 -20.06
CA PHE A 559 9.06 0.69 -20.05
C PHE A 559 8.30 0.58 -21.36
N GLU A 560 8.57 -0.46 -22.14
CA GLU A 560 8.02 -0.66 -23.47
C GLU A 560 7.48 -2.09 -23.64
N PHE A 561 6.47 -2.23 -24.50
CA PHE A 561 6.07 -3.52 -25.02
C PHE A 561 7.06 -3.99 -26.08
N ASP A 562 7.80 -5.07 -25.82
CA ASP A 562 8.68 -5.68 -26.83
C ASP A 562 7.83 -6.37 -27.91
N LYS A 563 6.71 -6.99 -27.51
CA LYS A 563 5.77 -7.64 -28.42
C LYS A 563 4.38 -7.59 -27.84
N PHE A 564 3.47 -6.88 -28.52
CA PHE A 564 2.07 -6.84 -28.14
C PHE A 564 1.19 -6.64 -29.38
N ILE A 565 0.41 -7.66 -29.74
CA ILE A 565 -0.63 -7.62 -30.78
C ILE A 565 -1.92 -8.04 -30.11
N ASP A 566 -2.91 -7.14 -30.06
CA ASP A 566 -4.24 -7.44 -29.48
C ASP A 566 -5.06 -8.39 -30.35
N ASP A 567 -6.18 -8.90 -29.84
CA ASP A 567 -7.09 -9.80 -30.57
C ASP A 567 -7.72 -9.18 -31.83
N ASN A 568 -7.73 -7.84 -31.91
CA ASN A 568 -8.19 -7.12 -33.12
C ASN A 568 -7.09 -6.99 -34.18
N GLY A 569 -5.88 -7.46 -33.90
CA GLY A 569 -4.73 -7.39 -34.80
C GLY A 569 -4.00 -6.04 -34.79
N ASN A 570 -4.25 -5.17 -33.78
CA ASN A 570 -3.48 -3.96 -33.60
C ASN A 570 -2.11 -4.30 -33.00
N ASP A 571 -1.05 -3.77 -33.60
CA ASP A 571 0.33 -3.97 -33.14
C ASP A 571 0.78 -2.77 -32.29
N PHE A 572 0.99 -3.00 -31.00
CA PHE A 572 1.47 -2.01 -30.03
C PHE A 572 2.94 -2.24 -29.63
N SER A 573 3.66 -3.12 -30.33
CA SER A 573 5.08 -3.39 -30.08
C SER A 573 5.91 -2.12 -30.24
N GLY A 574 6.79 -1.85 -29.26
CA GLY A 574 7.58 -0.62 -29.18
C GLY A 574 6.85 0.59 -28.58
N ASN A 575 5.58 0.44 -28.19
CA ASN A 575 4.88 1.49 -27.46
C ASN A 575 5.25 1.47 -25.97
N VAL A 576 5.22 2.66 -25.37
CA VAL A 576 5.42 2.85 -23.92
C VAL A 576 4.25 2.23 -23.16
N ILE A 577 4.53 1.53 -22.06
CA ILE A 577 3.51 0.99 -21.14
C ILE A 577 2.75 2.14 -20.50
N PRO A 578 1.41 2.23 -20.66
CA PRO A 578 0.64 3.34 -20.13
C PRO A 578 0.53 3.31 -18.59
N GLY A 579 0.21 4.47 -18.01
CA GLY A 579 -0.05 4.61 -16.56
C GLY A 579 1.19 4.82 -15.69
N VAL A 580 2.38 4.95 -16.28
CA VAL A 580 3.65 5.19 -15.58
C VAL A 580 4.34 6.41 -16.20
N PRO A 581 4.80 7.40 -15.39
CA PRO A 581 5.59 8.51 -15.90
C PRO A 581 7.02 8.05 -16.20
N GLU A 582 7.64 8.62 -17.26
CA GLU A 582 9.05 8.35 -17.57
C GLU A 582 9.97 8.93 -16.50
N ASN A 583 9.69 10.15 -16.04
CA ASN A 583 10.45 10.82 -14.99
C ASN A 583 9.54 11.15 -13.81
N LEU A 584 9.95 10.72 -12.61
CA LEU A 584 9.31 11.04 -11.35
C LEU A 584 10.35 11.61 -10.40
N PHE A 585 10.10 12.79 -9.85
CA PHE A 585 11.00 13.42 -8.90
C PHE A 585 10.22 13.90 -7.68
N SER A 586 10.72 13.61 -6.48
CA SER A 586 10.22 14.18 -5.24
C SER A 586 11.33 14.81 -4.41
N ALA A 587 11.00 15.87 -3.69
CA ALA A 587 11.86 16.53 -2.74
C ALA A 587 11.09 16.86 -1.47
N ASP A 588 11.61 16.44 -0.33
CA ASP A 588 11.04 16.72 0.97
C ASP A 588 12.05 17.49 1.83
N PHE A 589 11.57 18.56 2.48
CA PHE A 589 12.34 19.43 3.37
C PHE A 589 11.67 19.45 4.74
N SER A 590 12.14 18.62 5.65
CA SER A 590 11.60 18.45 7.00
C SER A 590 12.42 19.21 8.02
N TYR A 591 11.86 20.26 8.60
CA TYR A 591 12.47 21.10 9.62
C TYR A 591 11.83 20.85 10.99
N THR A 592 12.63 20.45 11.98
CA THR A 592 12.17 20.22 13.35
C THR A 592 13.12 20.90 14.34
N HIS A 593 12.66 21.99 14.98
CA HIS A 593 13.47 22.78 15.87
C HIS A 593 13.19 22.45 17.35
N PRO A 594 14.20 22.46 18.25
CA PRO A 594 14.03 22.15 19.68
C PRO A 594 13.04 23.05 20.44
N ASN A 595 12.69 24.24 19.91
CA ASN A 595 11.65 25.09 20.51
C ASN A 595 10.23 24.60 20.25
N GLY A 596 10.06 23.51 19.52
CA GLY A 596 8.78 22.88 19.18
C GLY A 596 8.20 23.24 17.80
N ILE A 597 8.79 24.18 17.07
CA ILE A 597 8.33 24.48 15.68
C ILE A 597 8.80 23.36 14.77
N TYR A 598 7.88 22.87 13.95
CA TYR A 598 8.20 21.97 12.84
C TYR A 598 7.49 22.41 11.56
N SER A 599 8.10 22.11 10.43
CA SER A 599 7.50 22.33 9.11
C SER A 599 7.99 21.30 8.11
N GLN A 600 7.19 21.02 7.11
CA GLN A 600 7.54 20.15 6.00
C GLN A 600 7.08 20.80 4.70
N LEU A 601 7.97 20.85 3.72
CA LEU A 601 7.69 21.24 2.34
C LEU A 601 7.99 20.04 1.45
N THR A 602 6.99 19.53 0.79
CA THR A 602 7.12 18.43 -0.18
C THR A 602 6.89 19.00 -1.59
N ALA A 603 7.74 18.65 -2.53
CA ALA A 603 7.58 18.96 -3.94
C ALA A 603 7.59 17.66 -4.74
N LEU A 604 6.66 17.55 -5.69
CA LEU A 604 6.49 16.39 -6.57
C LEU A 604 6.44 16.87 -8.02
N TYR A 605 7.23 16.25 -8.88
CA TYR A 605 7.13 16.39 -10.35
C TYR A 605 6.81 15.02 -10.95
N VAL A 606 5.78 14.99 -11.77
CA VAL A 606 5.32 13.83 -12.53
C VAL A 606 5.36 14.20 -14.01
N ASP A 607 6.07 13.40 -14.80
CA ASP A 607 6.14 13.56 -16.24
C ASP A 607 4.83 13.19 -16.93
N GLU A 608 4.74 13.41 -18.23
CA GLU A 608 3.64 13.00 -19.10
C GLU A 608 3.35 11.49 -18.93
N ILE A 609 2.07 11.11 -18.93
CA ILE A 609 1.63 9.72 -18.79
C ILE A 609 0.73 9.35 -19.96
N TYR A 610 1.05 8.27 -20.67
CA TYR A 610 0.14 7.69 -21.65
C TYR A 610 -1.05 7.02 -20.97
N ALA A 611 -2.26 7.26 -21.50
CA ALA A 611 -3.52 6.72 -20.98
C ALA A 611 -4.01 5.46 -21.72
N ASN A 612 -3.38 5.10 -22.84
CA ASN A 612 -3.76 3.91 -23.61
C ASN A 612 -2.55 3.21 -24.26
N ASN A 613 -2.72 1.92 -24.60
CA ASN A 613 -1.69 1.10 -25.22
C ASN A 613 -1.22 1.63 -26.59
N ALA A 614 -2.06 2.39 -27.28
CA ALA A 614 -1.73 2.99 -28.57
C ALA A 614 -0.86 4.26 -28.46
N ASN A 615 -0.61 4.75 -27.26
CA ASN A 615 0.11 6.00 -26.97
C ASN A 615 -0.47 7.23 -27.71
N THR A 616 -1.79 7.27 -27.88
CA THR A 616 -2.49 8.35 -28.59
C THR A 616 -3.16 9.37 -27.69
N VAL A 617 -3.26 9.07 -26.39
CA VAL A 617 -3.82 9.94 -25.36
C VAL A 617 -2.82 10.06 -24.24
N THR A 618 -2.56 11.30 -23.81
CA THR A 618 -1.63 11.62 -22.73
C THR A 618 -2.31 12.43 -21.63
N ASN A 619 -1.81 12.29 -20.42
CA ASN A 619 -2.05 13.21 -19.32
C ASN A 619 -0.81 14.09 -19.17
N ASP A 620 -0.99 15.40 -19.21
CA ASP A 620 0.11 16.37 -19.16
C ASP A 620 0.95 16.23 -17.89
N ALA A 621 2.24 16.54 -18.02
CA ALA A 621 3.16 16.66 -16.89
C ALA A 621 2.71 17.73 -15.88
N TYR A 622 2.94 17.47 -14.60
CA TYR A 622 2.59 18.42 -13.55
C TYR A 622 3.62 18.46 -12.42
N ALA A 623 3.62 19.59 -11.71
CA ALA A 623 4.40 19.76 -10.49
C ALA A 623 3.50 20.27 -9.35
N LEU A 624 3.62 19.68 -8.19
CA LEU A 624 2.88 20.02 -6.97
C LEU A 624 3.85 20.41 -5.87
N ALA A 625 3.36 21.21 -4.94
CA ALA A 625 4.05 21.45 -3.68
C ALA A 625 3.05 21.51 -2.53
N ASP A 626 3.36 20.85 -1.43
CA ASP A 626 2.57 20.79 -0.21
C ASP A 626 3.37 21.38 0.94
N LEU A 627 2.75 22.21 1.77
CA LEU A 627 3.40 22.85 2.92
C LEU A 627 2.62 22.57 4.19
N ARG A 628 3.33 22.13 5.22
CA ARG A 628 2.78 21.88 6.55
C ARG A 628 3.61 22.61 7.59
N ILE A 629 2.94 23.15 8.61
CA ILE A 629 3.57 23.85 9.73
C ILE A 629 2.83 23.48 10.99
N GLY A 630 3.57 23.20 12.05
CA GLY A 630 3.00 22.96 13.36
C GLY A 630 3.93 23.39 14.49
N TYR A 631 3.42 23.25 15.69
CA TYR A 631 4.11 23.64 16.90
C TYR A 631 3.76 22.70 18.04
N THR A 632 4.75 22.00 18.60
CA THR A 632 4.56 21.11 19.76
C THR A 632 5.03 21.78 21.03
N ARG A 633 4.22 21.72 22.08
CA ARG A 633 4.55 22.24 23.40
C ARG A 633 4.08 21.32 24.52
N PHE A 634 4.96 21.11 25.48
CA PHE A 634 4.70 20.30 26.67
C PHE A 634 4.34 21.18 27.86
N PHE A 635 3.34 20.75 28.65
CA PHE A 635 2.87 21.39 29.88
C PHE A 635 2.67 20.31 30.96
N GLY A 636 3.73 19.95 31.68
CA GLY A 636 3.67 18.77 32.55
C GLY A 636 3.32 17.52 31.73
N PRO A 637 2.29 16.77 32.10
CA PRO A 637 1.90 15.54 31.37
C PRO A 637 1.13 15.80 30.05
N TRP A 638 0.90 17.06 29.68
CA TRP A 638 0.17 17.41 28.46
C TRP A 638 1.11 17.81 27.34
N GLU A 639 0.85 17.28 26.15
CA GLU A 639 1.40 17.74 24.89
C GLU A 639 0.29 18.39 24.06
N LEU A 640 0.57 19.56 23.51
CA LEU A 640 -0.31 20.33 22.63
C LEU A 640 0.41 20.58 21.30
N SER A 641 -0.15 20.07 20.19
CA SER A 641 0.46 20.17 18.86
C SER A 641 -0.56 20.64 17.81
N PRO A 642 -0.84 21.95 17.70
CA PRO A 642 -1.61 22.52 16.61
C PRO A 642 -0.82 22.49 15.30
N PHE A 643 -1.51 22.29 14.18
CA PHE A 643 -0.93 22.31 12.86
C PHE A 643 -1.89 22.86 11.80
N ILE A 644 -1.29 23.29 10.69
CA ILE A 644 -1.99 23.70 9.47
C ILE A 644 -1.20 23.16 8.26
N GLY A 645 -1.92 22.75 7.24
CA GLY A 645 -1.34 22.32 5.97
C GLY A 645 -2.07 22.92 4.78
N VAL A 646 -1.34 23.01 3.68
CA VAL A 646 -1.83 23.44 2.36
C VAL A 646 -1.31 22.43 1.34
N ASN A 647 -2.19 21.64 0.77
CA ASN A 647 -1.90 20.81 -0.37
C ASN A 647 -2.07 21.61 -1.66
N ASN A 648 -1.29 21.29 -2.70
CA ASN A 648 -1.29 22.00 -3.97
C ASN A 648 -1.11 23.52 -3.80
N LEU A 649 -0.01 23.90 -3.16
CA LEU A 649 0.29 25.31 -2.76
C LEU A 649 0.15 26.32 -3.91
N PHE A 650 0.50 25.89 -5.15
CA PHE A 650 0.50 26.75 -6.34
C PHE A 650 -0.80 26.69 -7.15
N ASP A 651 -1.82 25.97 -6.67
CA ASP A 651 -3.12 25.91 -7.31
C ASP A 651 -3.09 25.33 -8.74
N LYS A 652 -2.27 24.30 -8.92
CA LYS A 652 -2.09 23.63 -10.21
C LYS A 652 -3.31 22.74 -10.50
N GLN A 653 -3.97 22.94 -11.63
CA GLN A 653 -4.94 21.98 -12.14
C GLN A 653 -4.22 20.76 -12.70
N TYR A 654 -4.63 19.57 -12.27
CA TYR A 654 -4.05 18.29 -12.69
C TYR A 654 -5.05 17.15 -12.51
N ASN A 655 -4.81 16.04 -13.18
CA ASN A 655 -5.57 14.82 -12.95
C ASN A 655 -4.84 13.92 -11.94
N GLY A 656 -5.51 13.61 -10.86
CA GLY A 656 -4.99 12.76 -9.78
C GLY A 656 -5.03 11.27 -10.10
N ASN A 657 -5.78 10.88 -11.15
CA ASN A 657 -5.83 9.54 -11.68
C ASN A 657 -6.01 9.54 -13.20
N VAL A 658 -5.42 8.54 -13.86
CA VAL A 658 -5.55 8.28 -15.30
C VAL A 658 -6.04 6.84 -15.48
N ARG A 659 -7.26 6.65 -15.97
CA ARG A 659 -7.82 5.34 -16.28
C ARG A 659 -7.21 4.78 -17.56
N ILE A 660 -6.57 3.63 -17.48
CA ILE A 660 -5.89 3.03 -18.62
C ILE A 660 -6.90 2.34 -19.55
N ASN A 661 -6.80 2.60 -20.85
CA ASN A 661 -7.68 2.07 -21.90
C ASN A 661 -9.17 2.32 -21.65
N ALA A 662 -9.52 3.44 -21.01
CA ALA A 662 -10.89 3.74 -20.60
C ALA A 662 -11.86 3.88 -21.76
N PHE A 663 -13.01 3.21 -21.65
CA PHE A 663 -14.08 3.29 -22.64
C PHE A 663 -14.65 4.70 -22.81
N GLY A 664 -14.95 5.07 -24.04
CA GLY A 664 -15.57 6.36 -24.38
C GLY A 664 -14.68 7.59 -24.15
N GLY A 665 -13.36 7.42 -24.07
CA GLY A 665 -12.40 8.50 -23.89
C GLY A 665 -12.40 9.12 -22.49
N ARG A 666 -12.94 8.43 -21.48
CA ARG A 666 -13.06 8.89 -20.09
C ARG A 666 -11.81 8.55 -19.27
N TYR A 667 -10.69 9.07 -19.70
CA TYR A 667 -9.38 8.74 -19.12
C TYR A 667 -9.05 9.49 -17.84
N PHE A 668 -9.66 10.66 -17.58
CA PHE A 668 -9.15 11.63 -16.62
C PHE A 668 -10.02 11.75 -15.37
N GLU A 669 -9.39 11.77 -14.22
CA GLU A 669 -10.03 12.08 -12.94
C GLU A 669 -9.32 13.26 -12.28
N PRO A 670 -9.91 14.47 -12.37
CA PRO A 670 -9.33 15.67 -11.77
C PRO A 670 -9.16 15.56 -10.25
N ALA A 671 -8.05 16.10 -9.76
CA ALA A 671 -7.75 16.24 -8.34
C ALA A 671 -8.11 17.63 -7.82
N PRO A 672 -8.24 17.81 -6.48
CA PRO A 672 -8.55 19.11 -5.88
C PRO A 672 -7.56 20.20 -6.26
N ASP A 673 -8.09 21.41 -6.42
CA ASP A 673 -7.34 22.65 -6.41
C ASP A 673 -6.61 22.82 -5.06
N ARG A 674 -6.06 24.01 -4.76
CA ARG A 674 -5.42 24.28 -3.47
C ARG A 674 -6.34 23.94 -2.31
N ASN A 675 -5.93 22.97 -1.50
CA ASN A 675 -6.69 22.45 -0.37
C ASN A 675 -6.00 22.81 0.95
N ILE A 676 -6.75 23.41 1.88
CA ILE A 676 -6.24 23.86 3.19
C ILE A 676 -6.90 23.02 4.28
N TYR A 677 -6.10 22.57 5.23
CA TYR A 677 -6.60 21.89 6.42
C TYR A 677 -5.85 22.33 7.67
N ALA A 678 -6.47 22.11 8.83
CA ALA A 678 -5.87 22.39 10.13
C ALA A 678 -6.34 21.38 11.18
N GLY A 679 -5.50 21.12 12.16
CA GLY A 679 -5.84 20.21 13.24
C GLY A 679 -5.06 20.50 14.52
N LEU A 680 -5.35 19.69 15.50
CA LEU A 680 -4.76 19.78 16.83
C LEU A 680 -4.56 18.38 17.39
N THR A 681 -3.33 18.04 17.82
CA THR A 681 -3.11 16.86 18.66
C THR A 681 -3.02 17.32 20.13
N LEU A 682 -3.84 16.73 20.98
CA LEU A 682 -3.78 16.87 22.43
C LEU A 682 -3.50 15.49 23.02
N ARG A 683 -2.36 15.37 23.70
CA ARG A 683 -1.93 14.11 24.34
C ARG A 683 -1.74 14.33 25.84
N TYR A 684 -2.11 13.30 26.62
CA TYR A 684 -1.89 13.23 28.05
C TYR A 684 -1.11 11.95 28.41
N ASP A 685 0.02 12.07 29.07
CA ASP A 685 0.86 10.97 29.53
C ASP A 685 0.60 10.67 31.02
N PHE A 686 0.25 9.40 31.35
CA PHE A 686 -0.25 8.99 32.68
C PHE A 686 0.86 8.77 33.74
N GLY A 687 2.08 9.06 33.50
CA GLY A 687 3.21 8.84 34.40
C GLY A 687 4.13 10.05 34.58
N GLY A 688 3.72 11.22 34.07
CA GLY A 688 4.51 12.46 34.10
C GLY A 688 4.37 13.26 35.40
#